data_c66c3f1e01287b483a2b77d942a251c4
#
_entry.id   c66c3f1e01287b483a2b77d942a251c4
#
_cell.length_a   1.000
_cell.length_b   1.000
_cell.length_c   1.000
_cell.angle_alpha   90.00
_cell.angle_beta   90.00
_cell.angle_gamma   90.00
#
_symmetry.space_group_name_H-M   'P 1'
#
loop_
_entity.id
_entity.type
_entity.pdbx_description
1 polymer ?
#
loop_
_entity_poly.entity_id
_entity_poly.type
_entity_poly.pdbx_seq_one_letter_code
_entity_poly.pdbx_strand_id
1 'polypeptide(L)'
;MVAANFQSPFGISHGPLQQMLGQQVYSVPDIQRPYAWKIQNAKDLVNDLMKIEKARLSGKPQQEHYFGTIVVVSQANQRDEIVDGQQRLTTASVLLGQFVRAFTELADKAAQKAASNVNQAVKQNFLNIELTARNKITIIQQCLRIQNGINANTQLPIWEPRIKVSPEVSSVFKELIEGRDGTAAELTKEPAKDLQKIAAYMYREFVTGKAFSKLQEAQQLQYLDSRADEVLFGLVLVRLSTNHANAAAELFESLNARGRPLNVLGLVKVWVIGTLRAVSASAQLVDQVSRDFRSVSDDDDDIAVKFFTDFFKIRALQDVKSKVTPKDLSLLAREYIYGDPDVADPNRATPTSQMAQKIAAETVLLKKLWPTWNTLSFGSSSVAKKIRSWHRLPTVCSATPNPVWVNNRLHLLLDKQWLSHLIVYPFLTAMADHYGTSGQFAQFEELLHDTEKFFFRAKSVCDIDPKEIHGLYTKQLELLKYTQAPNLNVLKQDMNALISKHANVGDFSSELIRKCVYDESTNLTKYFLSMVETYGSATPTPPGVAMTPKPSLNVLDLSKWQLEHIVPQKPKPGAHQLPADEVNRLGNLCLLPPEWNGHLSNHDYPAKRQKVAARIQNEKLNCHDSLDIFTNSNFANTQWTSTDVVARESKLVARALQIFVI
;
A
#
# COMPACT_ATOMS: atom_id res chain seq x y z
N MET A 1 32.15 18.48 -41.59
CA MET A 1 31.28 18.06 -40.49
C MET A 1 29.97 17.57 -41.12
N VAL A 2 29.76 16.26 -41.19
CA VAL A 2 28.52 15.69 -41.66
C VAL A 2 27.52 15.84 -40.48
N ALA A 3 26.49 16.66 -40.66
CA ALA A 3 25.41 16.74 -39.71
C ALA A 3 24.77 15.33 -39.60
N ALA A 4 24.93 14.67 -38.48
CA ALA A 4 24.23 13.45 -38.20
C ALA A 4 22.73 13.75 -38.31
N ASN A 5 22.03 13.06 -39.22
CA ASN A 5 20.58 13.11 -39.31
C ASN A 5 19.99 12.49 -38.03
N PHE A 6 19.76 13.29 -37.01
CA PHE A 6 18.98 12.90 -35.83
C PHE A 6 17.52 12.77 -36.27
N GLN A 7 17.08 11.58 -36.65
CA GLN A 7 15.66 11.29 -36.71
C GLN A 7 15.13 11.17 -35.27
N SER A 8 14.23 12.07 -34.88
CA SER A 8 13.54 11.97 -33.59
C SER A 8 12.76 10.64 -33.54
N PRO A 9 12.95 9.81 -32.52
CA PRO A 9 12.17 8.59 -32.36
C PRO A 9 10.70 8.88 -31.98
N PHE A 10 10.33 10.16 -31.89
CA PHE A 10 9.01 10.61 -31.42
C PHE A 10 8.27 11.37 -32.52
N GLY A 11 7.01 10.97 -32.75
CA GLY A 11 6.02 11.77 -33.46
C GLY A 11 5.30 12.71 -32.49
N ILE A 12 5.12 13.96 -32.89
CA ILE A 12 4.39 14.97 -32.11
C ILE A 12 3.22 15.45 -32.95
N SER A 13 2.01 15.37 -32.41
CA SER A 13 0.81 15.98 -32.97
C SER A 13 0.01 16.66 -31.88
N HIS A 14 -0.75 17.68 -32.24
CA HIS A 14 -1.65 18.36 -31.33
C HIS A 14 -2.97 18.67 -32.05
N GLY A 15 -4.03 18.77 -31.29
CA GLY A 15 -5.32 19.11 -31.85
C GLY A 15 -6.45 18.98 -30.83
N PRO A 16 -7.66 19.35 -31.25
CA PRO A 16 -8.84 19.27 -30.41
C PRO A 16 -9.20 17.80 -30.09
N LEU A 17 -9.94 17.63 -28.99
CA LEU A 17 -10.39 16.32 -28.52
C LEU A 17 -11.12 15.54 -29.63
N GLN A 18 -11.96 16.20 -30.40
CA GLN A 18 -12.68 15.62 -31.54
C GLN A 18 -11.73 14.93 -32.53
N GLN A 19 -10.64 15.60 -32.91
CA GLN A 19 -9.64 15.03 -33.82
C GLN A 19 -8.89 13.86 -33.16
N MET A 20 -8.48 14.02 -31.91
CA MET A 20 -7.72 12.99 -31.19
C MET A 20 -8.53 11.71 -30.99
N LEU A 21 -9.80 11.82 -30.66
CA LEU A 21 -10.69 10.65 -30.51
C LEU A 21 -11.25 10.16 -31.86
N GLY A 22 -11.57 11.07 -32.79
CA GLY A 22 -12.21 10.71 -34.06
C GLY A 22 -11.31 9.97 -35.05
N GLN A 23 -10.00 10.24 -35.02
CA GLN A 23 -9.05 9.69 -35.99
C GLN A 23 -8.25 8.49 -35.47
N GLN A 24 -8.18 8.29 -34.16
CA GLN A 24 -7.35 7.27 -33.55
C GLN A 24 -8.17 6.27 -32.75
N VAL A 25 -7.61 5.11 -32.53
CA VAL A 25 -8.14 4.08 -31.63
C VAL A 25 -7.07 3.74 -30.60
N TYR A 26 -7.48 3.64 -29.35
CA TYR A 26 -6.58 3.50 -28.22
C TYR A 26 -6.87 2.24 -27.41
N SER A 27 -5.85 1.75 -26.73
CA SER A 27 -5.98 0.76 -25.67
C SER A 27 -5.21 1.19 -24.43
N VAL A 28 -5.83 1.05 -23.28
CA VAL A 28 -5.14 1.12 -22.02
C VAL A 28 -4.53 -0.26 -21.79
N PRO A 29 -3.19 -0.39 -21.83
CA PRO A 29 -2.55 -1.66 -21.57
C PRO A 29 -2.91 -2.16 -20.18
N ASP A 30 -3.04 -3.47 -20.05
CA ASP A 30 -3.28 -4.12 -18.76
C ASP A 30 -2.19 -3.85 -17.71
N ILE A 31 -1.05 -3.32 -18.16
CA ILE A 31 0.07 -2.92 -17.30
C ILE A 31 -0.18 -1.62 -16.55
N GLN A 32 -1.13 -0.79 -17.00
CA GLN A 32 -1.40 0.48 -16.35
C GLN A 32 -2.31 0.30 -15.12
N ARG A 33 -2.20 1.27 -14.19
CA ARG A 33 -3.10 1.31 -13.05
C ARG A 33 -4.55 1.42 -13.52
N PRO A 34 -5.52 0.86 -12.77
CA PRO A 34 -6.93 1.09 -13.01
C PRO A 34 -7.30 2.56 -13.03
N TYR A 35 -8.51 2.86 -13.47
CA TYR A 35 -9.05 4.22 -13.38
C TYR A 35 -9.00 4.73 -11.93
N ALA A 36 -8.35 5.88 -11.71
CA ALA A 36 -8.04 6.37 -10.38
C ALA A 36 -8.52 7.79 -10.08
N TRP A 37 -9.13 8.49 -11.06
CA TRP A 37 -9.69 9.81 -10.81
C TRP A 37 -10.85 9.71 -9.81
N LYS A 38 -10.89 10.68 -8.92
CA LYS A 38 -11.94 10.86 -7.92
C LYS A 38 -12.79 12.06 -8.31
N ILE A 39 -13.91 12.25 -7.62
CA ILE A 39 -14.84 13.35 -7.88
C ILE A 39 -14.16 14.74 -7.90
N GLN A 40 -13.07 14.93 -7.16
CA GLN A 40 -12.33 16.19 -7.15
C GLN A 40 -11.74 16.52 -8.52
N ASN A 41 -11.15 15.53 -9.21
CA ASN A 41 -10.60 15.72 -10.55
C ASN A 41 -11.68 16.13 -11.57
N ALA A 42 -12.88 15.56 -11.44
CA ALA A 42 -14.03 15.96 -12.26
C ALA A 42 -14.50 17.40 -11.95
N LYS A 43 -14.48 17.80 -10.67
CA LYS A 43 -14.77 19.18 -10.28
C LYS A 43 -13.79 20.18 -10.89
N ASP A 44 -12.50 19.84 -10.89
CA ASP A 44 -11.47 20.70 -11.46
C ASP A 44 -11.67 20.84 -12.97
N LEU A 45 -11.92 19.73 -13.70
CA LEU A 45 -12.25 19.76 -15.12
C LEU A 45 -13.51 20.60 -15.42
N VAL A 46 -14.59 20.39 -14.68
CA VAL A 46 -15.84 21.15 -14.87
C VAL A 46 -15.62 22.64 -14.60
N ASN A 47 -14.84 22.99 -13.58
CA ASN A 47 -14.50 24.39 -13.30
C ASN A 47 -13.71 25.03 -14.45
N ASP A 48 -12.79 24.30 -15.06
CA ASP A 48 -12.03 24.81 -16.21
C ASP A 48 -12.92 24.99 -17.44
N LEU A 49 -13.80 24.06 -17.73
CA LEU A 49 -14.81 24.18 -18.81
C LEU A 49 -15.75 25.36 -18.56
N MET A 50 -16.22 25.58 -17.33
CA MET A 50 -17.05 26.74 -16.97
C MET A 50 -16.31 28.07 -17.14
N LYS A 51 -14.99 28.13 -16.93
CA LYS A 51 -14.18 29.31 -17.22
C LYS A 51 -14.16 29.63 -18.71
N ILE A 52 -14.01 28.60 -19.57
CA ILE A 52 -14.05 28.74 -21.03
C ILE A 52 -15.42 29.29 -21.46
N GLU A 53 -16.50 28.68 -20.98
CA GLU A 53 -17.87 29.14 -21.24
C GLU A 53 -18.08 30.60 -20.85
N LYS A 54 -17.66 30.98 -19.64
CA LYS A 54 -17.75 32.37 -19.17
C LYS A 54 -16.97 33.34 -20.04
N ALA A 55 -15.77 32.95 -20.51
CA ALA A 55 -14.98 33.78 -21.43
C ALA A 55 -15.70 33.99 -22.77
N ARG A 56 -16.27 32.90 -23.33
CA ARG A 56 -17.07 32.96 -24.56
C ARG A 56 -18.30 33.89 -24.41
N LEU A 57 -19.06 33.71 -23.34
CA LEU A 57 -20.23 34.53 -23.04
C LEU A 57 -19.91 36.03 -22.83
N SER A 58 -18.65 36.32 -22.46
CA SER A 58 -18.15 37.71 -22.32
C SER A 58 -17.62 38.28 -23.65
N GLY A 59 -17.83 37.61 -24.79
CA GLY A 59 -17.38 38.07 -26.10
C GLY A 59 -15.88 37.98 -26.35
N LYS A 60 -15.14 37.24 -25.48
CA LYS A 60 -13.72 36.97 -25.72
C LYS A 60 -13.55 35.94 -26.84
N PRO A 61 -12.48 36.00 -27.63
CA PRO A 61 -12.19 34.98 -28.61
C PRO A 61 -12.17 33.59 -27.98
N GLN A 62 -12.61 32.59 -28.72
CA GLN A 62 -12.60 31.20 -28.27
C GLN A 62 -11.19 30.82 -27.81
N GLN A 63 -11.03 30.54 -26.54
CA GLN A 63 -9.75 30.14 -25.95
C GLN A 63 -9.67 28.60 -25.95
N GLU A 64 -8.66 28.11 -26.61
CA GLU A 64 -8.29 26.69 -26.49
C GLU A 64 -7.79 26.44 -25.08
N HIS A 65 -8.26 25.34 -24.48
CA HIS A 65 -7.80 24.88 -23.17
C HIS A 65 -6.88 23.69 -23.36
N TYR A 66 -5.63 23.83 -22.94
CA TYR A 66 -4.69 22.72 -22.92
C TYR A 66 -5.14 21.68 -21.91
N PHE A 67 -5.66 20.55 -22.41
CA PHE A 67 -6.18 19.47 -21.57
C PHE A 67 -5.08 18.49 -21.15
N GLY A 68 -3.87 18.61 -21.71
CA GLY A 68 -2.70 17.86 -21.33
C GLY A 68 -2.06 17.10 -22.47
N THR A 69 -1.01 16.34 -22.12
CA THR A 69 -0.29 15.47 -23.05
C THR A 69 -0.77 14.04 -22.90
N ILE A 70 -0.87 13.32 -24.02
CA ILE A 70 -1.01 11.86 -24.04
C ILE A 70 0.27 11.28 -24.67
N VAL A 71 0.76 10.18 -24.09
CA VAL A 71 1.91 9.44 -24.59
C VAL A 71 1.45 8.08 -25.05
N VAL A 72 1.77 7.70 -26.27
CA VAL A 72 1.33 6.42 -26.85
C VAL A 72 2.47 5.67 -27.53
N VAL A 73 2.39 4.35 -27.49
CA VAL A 73 3.15 3.46 -28.36
C VAL A 73 2.26 3.12 -29.55
N SER A 74 2.67 3.57 -30.73
CA SER A 74 1.94 3.31 -31.98
C SER A 74 2.37 1.96 -32.56
N GLN A 75 1.37 1.14 -32.90
CA GLN A 75 1.57 -0.15 -33.55
C GLN A 75 0.85 -0.15 -34.90
N ALA A 76 1.55 -0.63 -35.94
CA ALA A 76 0.95 -0.71 -37.27
C ALA A 76 -0.31 -1.59 -37.24
N ASN A 77 -1.43 -1.06 -37.75
CA ASN A 77 -2.72 -1.75 -37.83
C ASN A 77 -3.34 -2.22 -36.50
N GLN A 78 -2.91 -1.64 -35.38
CA GLN A 78 -3.44 -1.94 -34.06
C GLN A 78 -3.88 -0.65 -33.35
N ARG A 79 -4.47 -0.83 -32.15
CA ARG A 79 -4.79 0.30 -31.28
C ARG A 79 -3.50 0.88 -30.69
N ASP A 80 -3.39 2.20 -30.67
CA ASP A 80 -2.29 2.88 -29.97
C ASP A 80 -2.36 2.55 -28.48
N GLU A 81 -1.28 2.04 -27.91
CA GLU A 81 -1.22 1.76 -26.47
C GLU A 81 -0.92 3.03 -25.70
N ILE A 82 -1.84 3.46 -24.84
CA ILE A 82 -1.67 4.65 -23.99
C ILE A 82 -0.64 4.35 -22.91
N VAL A 83 0.43 5.14 -22.85
CA VAL A 83 1.43 5.11 -21.76
C VAL A 83 1.12 6.17 -20.71
N ASP A 84 0.64 7.35 -21.12
CA ASP A 84 0.11 8.37 -20.22
C ASP A 84 -1.12 9.05 -20.83
N GLY A 85 -1.97 9.62 -19.96
CA GLY A 85 -3.18 10.34 -20.34
C GLY A 85 -4.46 9.50 -20.34
N GLN A 86 -4.41 8.22 -19.95
CA GLN A 86 -5.58 7.34 -19.91
C GLN A 86 -6.75 7.92 -19.10
N GLN A 87 -6.47 8.51 -17.93
CA GLN A 87 -7.50 9.07 -17.06
C GLN A 87 -8.24 10.22 -17.76
N ARG A 88 -7.49 11.09 -18.43
CA ARG A 88 -8.03 12.24 -19.20
C ARG A 88 -8.92 11.77 -20.34
N LEU A 89 -8.40 10.87 -21.19
CA LEU A 89 -9.17 10.37 -22.33
C LEU A 89 -10.41 9.58 -21.90
N THR A 90 -10.31 8.75 -20.87
CA THR A 90 -11.46 7.99 -20.33
C THR A 90 -12.52 8.97 -19.81
N THR A 91 -12.13 9.96 -19.00
CA THR A 91 -13.09 10.93 -18.44
C THR A 91 -13.71 11.81 -19.52
N ALA A 92 -12.92 12.28 -20.50
CA ALA A 92 -13.45 13.05 -21.63
C ALA A 92 -14.45 12.26 -22.47
N SER A 93 -14.17 10.97 -22.72
CA SER A 93 -15.10 10.09 -23.43
C SER A 93 -16.42 9.89 -22.66
N VAL A 94 -16.33 9.72 -21.33
CA VAL A 94 -17.52 9.65 -20.47
C VAL A 94 -18.31 10.96 -20.50
N LEU A 95 -17.64 12.12 -20.47
CA LEU A 95 -18.29 13.44 -20.58
C LEU A 95 -19.04 13.55 -21.91
N LEU A 96 -18.43 13.15 -23.03
CA LEU A 96 -19.08 13.13 -24.33
C LEU A 96 -20.30 12.18 -24.34
N GLY A 97 -20.21 11.03 -23.68
CA GLY A 97 -21.33 10.12 -23.50
C GLY A 97 -22.50 10.74 -22.71
N GLN A 98 -22.21 11.64 -21.74
CA GLN A 98 -23.27 12.36 -21.03
C GLN A 98 -23.96 13.39 -21.94
N PHE A 99 -23.27 13.97 -22.92
CA PHE A 99 -23.93 14.75 -23.97
C PHE A 99 -24.80 13.89 -24.88
N VAL A 100 -24.36 12.69 -25.26
CA VAL A 100 -25.21 11.73 -26.01
C VAL A 100 -26.50 11.48 -25.25
N ARG A 101 -26.44 11.26 -23.94
CA ARG A 101 -27.61 11.09 -23.06
C ARG A 101 -28.54 12.31 -23.14
N ALA A 102 -28.01 13.51 -22.88
CA ALA A 102 -28.83 14.74 -22.85
C ALA A 102 -29.48 15.06 -24.20
N PHE A 103 -28.75 14.89 -25.30
CA PHE A 103 -29.30 15.06 -26.65
C PHE A 103 -30.36 14.01 -26.98
N THR A 104 -30.19 12.76 -26.52
CA THR A 104 -31.20 11.69 -26.72
C THR A 104 -32.49 12.02 -25.97
N GLU A 105 -32.39 12.40 -24.70
CA GLU A 105 -33.54 12.83 -23.88
C GLU A 105 -34.26 14.03 -24.52
N LEU A 106 -33.51 15.00 -25.07
CA LEU A 106 -34.10 16.16 -25.77
C LEU A 106 -34.75 15.76 -27.11
N ALA A 107 -34.11 14.91 -27.90
CA ALA A 107 -34.64 14.43 -29.18
C ALA A 107 -35.97 13.65 -29.00
N ASP A 108 -35.99 12.75 -28.01
CA ASP A 108 -37.18 11.93 -27.72
C ASP A 108 -38.33 12.81 -27.20
N LYS A 109 -38.05 13.81 -26.37
CA LYS A 109 -39.03 14.79 -25.91
C LYS A 109 -39.57 15.63 -27.07
N ALA A 110 -38.71 16.06 -27.99
CA ALA A 110 -39.10 16.84 -29.17
C ALA A 110 -39.95 15.97 -30.13
N ALA A 111 -39.58 14.72 -30.35
CA ALA A 111 -40.37 13.78 -31.16
C ALA A 111 -41.78 13.56 -30.59
N GLN A 112 -41.91 13.37 -29.25
CA GLN A 112 -43.20 13.24 -28.57
C GLN A 112 -44.07 14.48 -28.75
N LYS A 113 -43.48 15.70 -28.57
CA LYS A 113 -44.20 16.94 -28.79
C LYS A 113 -44.60 17.19 -30.25
N ALA A 114 -43.75 16.78 -31.19
CA ALA A 114 -44.08 16.84 -32.61
C ALA A 114 -45.27 15.91 -32.94
N ALA A 115 -45.28 14.69 -32.39
CA ALA A 115 -46.36 13.71 -32.62
C ALA A 115 -47.72 14.18 -32.05
N SER A 116 -47.70 14.89 -30.91
CA SER A 116 -48.93 15.35 -30.22
C SER A 116 -49.44 16.73 -30.71
N ASN A 117 -48.70 17.43 -31.59
CA ASN A 117 -49.03 18.79 -31.97
C ASN A 117 -49.77 18.84 -33.31
N VAL A 118 -50.94 19.50 -33.34
CA VAL A 118 -51.78 19.71 -34.54
C VAL A 118 -51.33 20.89 -35.39
N ASN A 119 -50.63 21.87 -34.79
CA ASN A 119 -50.12 23.01 -35.54
C ASN A 119 -48.86 22.63 -36.33
N GLN A 120 -48.94 22.71 -37.65
CA GLN A 120 -47.91 22.20 -38.57
C GLN A 120 -46.56 22.96 -38.40
N ALA A 121 -46.61 24.27 -38.15
CA ALA A 121 -45.38 25.07 -37.93
C ALA A 121 -44.69 24.71 -36.61
N VAL A 122 -45.45 24.49 -35.55
CA VAL A 122 -44.94 24.06 -34.25
C VAL A 122 -44.38 22.63 -34.32
N LYS A 123 -45.11 21.75 -35.02
CA LYS A 123 -44.63 20.39 -35.27
C LYS A 123 -43.28 20.38 -35.99
N GLN A 124 -43.15 21.19 -37.07
CA GLN A 124 -41.91 21.30 -37.83
C GLN A 124 -40.75 21.80 -36.98
N ASN A 125 -40.97 22.75 -36.08
CA ASN A 125 -39.94 23.21 -35.15
C ASN A 125 -39.43 22.07 -34.25
N PHE A 126 -40.33 21.23 -33.70
CA PHE A 126 -39.91 20.11 -32.88
C PHE A 126 -39.16 19.02 -33.68
N LEU A 127 -39.60 18.74 -34.94
CA LEU A 127 -38.88 17.84 -35.83
C LEU A 127 -37.46 18.34 -36.16
N ASN A 128 -37.30 19.66 -36.33
CA ASN A 128 -35.98 20.25 -36.55
C ASN A 128 -35.10 20.14 -35.31
N ILE A 129 -35.64 20.30 -34.10
CA ILE A 129 -34.91 20.10 -32.85
C ILE A 129 -34.47 18.64 -32.74
N GLU A 130 -35.39 17.69 -32.97
CA GLU A 130 -35.08 16.25 -32.99
C GLU A 130 -33.94 15.93 -33.95
N LEU A 131 -34.07 16.37 -35.22
CA LEU A 131 -33.10 16.08 -36.26
C LEU A 131 -31.70 16.63 -35.89
N THR A 132 -31.66 17.88 -35.43
CA THR A 132 -30.40 18.53 -35.03
C THR A 132 -29.75 17.82 -33.86
N ALA A 133 -30.52 17.44 -32.82
CA ALA A 133 -30.02 16.68 -31.67
C ALA A 133 -29.49 15.31 -32.11
N ARG A 134 -30.19 14.57 -32.99
CA ARG A 134 -29.74 13.27 -33.51
C ARG A 134 -28.48 13.38 -34.36
N ASN A 135 -28.32 14.44 -35.17
CA ASN A 135 -27.13 14.71 -35.93
C ASN A 135 -25.93 14.93 -34.98
N LYS A 136 -26.12 15.70 -33.89
CA LYS A 136 -25.08 15.94 -32.90
C LYS A 136 -24.67 14.66 -32.17
N ILE A 137 -25.64 13.80 -31.81
CA ILE A 137 -25.39 12.46 -31.26
C ILE A 137 -24.46 11.67 -32.22
N THR A 138 -24.74 11.67 -33.51
CA THR A 138 -23.95 10.95 -34.52
C THR A 138 -22.50 11.46 -34.55
N ILE A 139 -22.28 12.78 -34.53
CA ILE A 139 -20.95 13.39 -34.50
C ILE A 139 -20.18 12.95 -33.25
N ILE A 140 -20.81 13.01 -32.06
CA ILE A 140 -20.19 12.62 -30.79
C ILE A 140 -19.88 11.11 -30.81
N GLN A 141 -20.81 10.29 -31.29
CA GLN A 141 -20.62 8.82 -31.34
C GLN A 141 -19.45 8.41 -32.25
N GLN A 142 -19.15 9.15 -33.33
CA GLN A 142 -17.96 8.92 -34.16
C GLN A 142 -16.64 9.11 -33.37
N CYS A 143 -16.63 9.93 -32.33
CA CYS A 143 -15.50 10.10 -31.42
C CYS A 143 -15.43 8.99 -30.36
N LEU A 144 -16.52 8.31 -30.06
CA LEU A 144 -16.63 7.37 -28.95
C LEU A 144 -16.50 5.90 -29.35
N ARG A 145 -16.94 5.56 -30.56
CA ARG A 145 -17.01 4.18 -31.05
C ARG A 145 -16.59 4.03 -32.51
N ILE A 146 -16.15 2.85 -32.84
CA ILE A 146 -15.78 2.45 -34.21
C ILE A 146 -16.56 1.19 -34.59
N GLN A 147 -16.94 1.08 -35.86
CA GLN A 147 -17.52 -0.14 -36.39
C GLN A 147 -16.42 -1.19 -36.56
N ASN A 148 -16.61 -2.35 -35.91
CA ASN A 148 -15.70 -3.49 -35.98
C ASN A 148 -16.44 -4.75 -36.53
N GLY A 149 -16.86 -4.66 -37.79
CA GLY A 149 -17.55 -5.75 -38.50
C GLY A 149 -19.07 -5.67 -38.47
N ILE A 150 -19.69 -6.75 -38.94
CA ILE A 150 -21.15 -6.96 -38.99
C ILE A 150 -21.45 -8.28 -38.29
N ASN A 151 -22.44 -8.28 -37.43
CA ASN A 151 -22.93 -9.51 -36.78
C ASN A 151 -23.52 -10.45 -37.83
N ALA A 152 -22.98 -11.65 -37.97
CA ALA A 152 -23.40 -12.63 -38.99
C ALA A 152 -24.87 -13.04 -38.86
N ASN A 153 -25.44 -13.07 -37.65
CA ASN A 153 -26.82 -13.50 -37.42
C ASN A 153 -27.84 -12.37 -37.57
N THR A 154 -27.47 -11.13 -37.14
CA THR A 154 -28.42 -10.01 -37.12
C THR A 154 -28.21 -9.03 -38.27
N GLN A 155 -27.12 -9.17 -39.03
CA GLN A 155 -26.70 -8.24 -40.09
C GLN A 155 -26.52 -6.79 -39.60
N LEU A 156 -26.40 -6.57 -38.27
CA LEU A 156 -26.21 -5.26 -37.70
C LEU A 156 -24.71 -4.97 -37.46
N PRO A 157 -24.29 -3.68 -37.53
CA PRO A 157 -22.94 -3.29 -37.22
C PRO A 157 -22.54 -3.65 -35.79
N ILE A 158 -21.36 -4.22 -35.63
CA ILE A 158 -20.73 -4.41 -34.31
C ILE A 158 -19.95 -3.14 -33.98
N TRP A 159 -20.28 -2.50 -32.86
CA TRP A 159 -19.65 -1.30 -32.40
C TRP A 159 -18.74 -1.56 -31.22
N GLU A 160 -17.52 -1.04 -31.26
CA GLU A 160 -16.57 -1.10 -30.16
C GLU A 160 -16.18 0.31 -29.72
N PRO A 161 -15.86 0.52 -28.43
CA PRO A 161 -15.29 1.78 -27.95
C PRO A 161 -13.98 2.09 -28.68
N ARG A 162 -13.76 3.36 -29.02
CA ARG A 162 -12.45 3.80 -29.55
C ARG A 162 -11.33 3.68 -28.52
N ILE A 163 -11.66 3.75 -27.24
CA ILE A 163 -10.72 3.50 -26.14
C ILE A 163 -11.10 2.18 -25.48
N LYS A 164 -10.22 1.19 -25.56
CA LYS A 164 -10.32 -0.03 -24.76
C LYS A 164 -9.73 0.27 -23.38
N VAL A 165 -10.58 0.48 -22.39
CA VAL A 165 -10.21 0.77 -21.01
C VAL A 165 -9.87 -0.51 -20.23
N SER A 166 -9.33 -0.34 -18.99
CA SER A 166 -9.02 -1.48 -18.12
C SER A 166 -10.29 -2.30 -17.78
N PRO A 167 -10.14 -3.62 -17.54
CA PRO A 167 -11.28 -4.51 -17.29
C PRO A 167 -12.17 -4.08 -16.12
N GLU A 168 -11.58 -3.41 -15.10
CA GLU A 168 -12.27 -2.98 -13.89
C GLU A 168 -13.38 -1.95 -14.14
N VAL A 169 -13.28 -1.19 -15.21
CA VAL A 169 -14.24 -0.13 -15.55
C VAL A 169 -14.93 -0.37 -16.90
N SER A 170 -14.60 -1.45 -17.62
CA SER A 170 -15.02 -1.67 -19.00
C SER A 170 -16.53 -1.72 -19.17
N SER A 171 -17.26 -2.40 -18.29
CA SER A 171 -18.72 -2.51 -18.37
C SER A 171 -19.42 -1.17 -18.15
N VAL A 172 -19.05 -0.46 -17.07
CA VAL A 172 -19.63 0.86 -16.78
C VAL A 172 -19.22 1.91 -17.82
N PHE A 173 -17.97 1.87 -18.30
CA PHE A 173 -17.51 2.77 -19.35
C PHE A 173 -18.32 2.63 -20.63
N LYS A 174 -18.60 1.38 -21.06
CA LYS A 174 -19.44 1.12 -22.25
C LYS A 174 -20.83 1.70 -22.08
N GLU A 175 -21.50 1.48 -20.94
CA GLU A 175 -22.79 2.07 -20.64
C GLU A 175 -22.78 3.61 -20.74
N LEU A 176 -21.78 4.23 -20.11
CA LEU A 176 -21.68 5.69 -20.03
C LEU A 176 -21.42 6.35 -21.39
N ILE A 177 -20.57 5.76 -22.25
CA ILE A 177 -20.30 6.32 -23.60
C ILE A 177 -21.44 6.10 -24.60
N GLU A 178 -22.32 5.14 -24.31
CA GLU A 178 -23.56 4.92 -25.08
C GLU A 178 -24.70 5.87 -24.65
N GLY A 179 -24.46 6.77 -23.69
CA GLY A 179 -25.45 7.71 -23.19
C GLY A 179 -26.38 7.13 -22.12
N ARG A 180 -26.01 6.02 -21.49
CA ARG A 180 -26.69 5.48 -20.32
C ARG A 180 -26.07 6.00 -19.04
N ASP A 181 -26.71 5.78 -17.90
CA ASP A 181 -26.24 6.30 -16.60
C ASP A 181 -25.29 5.33 -15.86
N GLY A 182 -25.00 4.20 -16.46
CA GLY A 182 -24.11 3.19 -15.89
C GLY A 182 -24.73 2.38 -14.75
N THR A 183 -26.02 2.53 -14.45
CA THR A 183 -26.70 1.78 -13.38
C THR A 183 -26.95 0.31 -13.71
N ALA A 184 -27.02 -0.03 -15.00
CA ALA A 184 -27.16 -1.40 -15.46
C ALA A 184 -25.82 -2.17 -15.44
N ALA A 185 -24.69 -1.48 -15.30
CA ALA A 185 -23.37 -2.10 -15.24
C ALA A 185 -23.13 -2.73 -13.86
N GLU A 186 -22.42 -3.87 -13.86
CA GLU A 186 -22.01 -4.51 -12.61
C GLU A 186 -20.89 -3.72 -11.94
N LEU A 187 -21.19 -3.04 -10.83
CA LEU A 187 -20.30 -2.17 -10.09
C LEU A 187 -19.63 -2.93 -8.93
N THR A 188 -18.79 -3.90 -9.25
CA THR A 188 -18.11 -4.72 -8.23
C THR A 188 -16.91 -4.03 -7.58
N LYS A 189 -16.26 -3.10 -8.28
CA LYS A 189 -15.01 -2.47 -7.86
C LYS A 189 -15.15 -0.96 -7.69
N GLU A 190 -14.36 -0.38 -6.77
CA GLU A 190 -14.36 1.07 -6.50
C GLU A 190 -14.06 1.94 -7.75
N PRO A 191 -13.10 1.60 -8.66
CA PRO A 191 -12.89 2.37 -9.88
C PRO A 191 -14.14 2.54 -10.76
N ALA A 192 -14.96 1.49 -10.86
CA ALA A 192 -16.22 1.55 -11.61
C ALA A 192 -17.26 2.47 -10.94
N LYS A 193 -17.38 2.39 -9.61
CA LYS A 193 -18.26 3.27 -8.83
C LYS A 193 -17.82 4.73 -8.90
N ASP A 194 -16.51 4.99 -8.88
CA ASP A 194 -15.98 6.34 -9.01
C ASP A 194 -16.25 6.92 -10.40
N LEU A 195 -16.06 6.12 -11.46
CA LEU A 195 -16.36 6.55 -12.83
C LEU A 195 -17.84 6.90 -13.01
N GLN A 196 -18.74 6.09 -12.43
CA GLN A 196 -20.18 6.36 -12.44
C GLN A 196 -20.53 7.65 -11.67
N LYS A 197 -19.95 7.85 -10.47
CA LYS A 197 -20.14 9.09 -9.68
C LYS A 197 -19.66 10.33 -10.44
N ILE A 198 -18.53 10.21 -11.13
CA ILE A 198 -17.96 11.28 -11.97
C ILE A 198 -18.89 11.60 -13.13
N ALA A 199 -19.41 10.60 -13.83
CA ALA A 199 -20.36 10.78 -14.92
C ALA A 199 -21.64 11.52 -14.46
N ALA A 200 -22.24 11.05 -13.36
CA ALA A 200 -23.42 11.67 -12.77
C ALA A 200 -23.17 13.12 -12.33
N TYR A 201 -21.98 13.41 -11.77
CA TYR A 201 -21.58 14.76 -11.42
C TYR A 201 -21.45 15.67 -12.66
N MET A 202 -20.73 15.23 -13.70
CA MET A 202 -20.55 15.98 -14.94
C MET A 202 -21.88 16.22 -15.66
N TYR A 203 -22.77 15.22 -15.70
CA TYR A 203 -24.11 15.38 -16.26
C TYR A 203 -24.88 16.48 -15.57
N ARG A 204 -24.95 16.44 -14.23
CA ARG A 204 -25.74 17.35 -13.43
C ARG A 204 -25.17 18.78 -13.40
N GLU A 205 -23.85 18.92 -13.25
CA GLU A 205 -23.24 20.23 -13.00
C GLU A 205 -22.80 20.95 -14.28
N PHE A 206 -22.45 20.20 -15.32
CA PHE A 206 -21.96 20.81 -16.56
C PHE A 206 -22.88 20.54 -17.76
N VAL A 207 -23.24 19.32 -18.06
CA VAL A 207 -24.02 19.00 -19.28
C VAL A 207 -25.40 19.66 -19.23
N THR A 208 -26.16 19.42 -18.17
CA THR A 208 -27.48 20.03 -18.00
C THR A 208 -27.45 21.32 -17.15
N GLY A 209 -26.73 21.34 -16.03
CA GLY A 209 -26.66 22.50 -15.13
C GLY A 209 -28.02 22.86 -14.49
N LYS A 210 -27.98 23.80 -13.55
CA LYS A 210 -29.17 24.16 -12.75
C LYS A 210 -30.28 24.89 -13.54
N ALA A 211 -29.93 25.57 -14.62
CA ALA A 211 -30.85 26.35 -15.41
C ALA A 211 -31.52 25.55 -16.55
N PHE A 212 -30.94 24.43 -16.96
CA PHE A 212 -31.32 23.68 -18.15
C PHE A 212 -32.80 23.29 -18.19
N SER A 213 -33.33 22.80 -17.07
CA SER A 213 -34.74 22.35 -16.99
C SER A 213 -35.76 23.48 -17.16
N LYS A 214 -35.34 24.74 -17.01
CA LYS A 214 -36.19 25.93 -17.16
C LYS A 214 -36.21 26.47 -18.59
N LEU A 215 -35.34 25.97 -19.45
CA LEU A 215 -35.21 26.40 -20.84
C LEU A 215 -36.26 25.72 -21.72
N GLN A 216 -36.69 26.41 -22.76
CA GLN A 216 -37.48 25.83 -23.85
C GLN A 216 -36.62 24.90 -24.67
N GLU A 217 -37.21 23.88 -25.38
CA GLU A 217 -36.46 22.86 -26.10
C GLU A 217 -35.44 23.43 -27.11
N ALA A 218 -35.77 24.51 -27.82
CA ALA A 218 -34.84 25.16 -28.74
C ALA A 218 -33.65 25.79 -28.00
N GLN A 219 -33.90 26.36 -26.83
CA GLN A 219 -32.84 26.91 -25.96
C GLN A 219 -32.01 25.81 -25.32
N GLN A 220 -32.65 24.65 -24.96
CA GLN A 220 -31.95 23.48 -24.46
C GLN A 220 -31.00 22.92 -25.53
N LEU A 221 -31.45 22.87 -26.78
CA LEU A 221 -30.61 22.44 -27.91
C LEU A 221 -29.40 23.36 -28.06
N GLN A 222 -29.59 24.67 -28.10
CA GLN A 222 -28.51 25.66 -28.23
C GLN A 222 -27.51 25.57 -27.06
N TYR A 223 -28.02 25.37 -25.85
CA TYR A 223 -27.24 25.23 -24.64
C TYR A 223 -26.33 23.98 -24.69
N LEU A 224 -26.90 22.82 -25.05
CA LEU A 224 -26.15 21.58 -25.18
C LEU A 224 -25.13 21.63 -26.31
N ASP A 225 -25.54 22.21 -27.47
CA ASP A 225 -24.70 22.31 -28.67
C ASP A 225 -23.44 23.12 -28.38
N SER A 226 -23.61 24.32 -27.81
CA SER A 226 -22.48 25.18 -27.45
C SER A 226 -21.49 24.51 -26.49
N ARG A 227 -21.96 23.82 -25.47
CA ARG A 227 -21.11 23.13 -24.49
C ARG A 227 -20.45 21.88 -25.05
N ALA A 228 -21.16 21.14 -25.91
CA ALA A 228 -20.57 20.00 -26.60
C ALA A 228 -19.42 20.46 -27.51
N ASP A 229 -19.59 21.58 -28.20
CA ASP A 229 -18.56 22.17 -29.05
C ASP A 229 -17.35 22.65 -28.23
N GLU A 230 -17.56 23.22 -27.06
CA GLU A 230 -16.48 23.58 -26.14
C GLU A 230 -15.64 22.35 -25.72
N VAL A 231 -16.28 21.20 -25.50
CA VAL A 231 -15.56 19.96 -25.18
C VAL A 231 -14.87 19.39 -26.40
N LEU A 232 -15.55 19.32 -27.55
CA LEU A 232 -15.04 18.71 -28.78
C LEU A 232 -13.88 19.50 -29.39
N PHE A 233 -14.00 20.81 -29.42
CA PHE A 233 -13.08 21.71 -30.14
C PHE A 233 -12.25 22.61 -29.20
N GLY A 234 -12.73 22.89 -28.00
CA GLY A 234 -12.04 23.74 -27.02
C GLY A 234 -11.00 22.99 -26.18
N LEU A 235 -11.14 21.69 -25.96
CA LEU A 235 -10.14 20.89 -25.27
C LEU A 235 -9.07 20.43 -26.25
N VAL A 236 -7.83 20.92 -26.07
CA VAL A 236 -6.69 20.60 -26.94
C VAL A 236 -5.71 19.67 -26.23
N LEU A 237 -5.29 18.63 -26.91
CA LEU A 237 -4.33 17.63 -26.46
C LEU A 237 -3.07 17.68 -27.30
N VAL A 238 -1.93 17.39 -26.67
CA VAL A 238 -0.68 17.05 -27.35
C VAL A 238 -0.51 15.53 -27.31
N ARG A 239 -0.35 14.91 -28.46
CA ARG A 239 -0.08 13.47 -28.60
C ARG A 239 1.39 13.28 -28.95
N LEU A 240 2.09 12.58 -28.08
CA LEU A 240 3.45 12.11 -28.31
C LEU A 240 3.40 10.61 -28.61
N SER A 241 3.94 10.22 -29.75
CA SER A 241 3.91 8.83 -30.20
C SER A 241 5.31 8.32 -30.50
N THR A 242 5.54 7.05 -30.23
CA THR A 242 6.76 6.34 -30.59
C THR A 242 6.42 4.90 -30.92
N ASN A 243 7.24 4.25 -31.74
CA ASN A 243 7.10 2.82 -32.05
C ASN A 243 7.86 1.94 -31.02
N HIS A 244 8.56 2.55 -30.07
CA HIS A 244 9.41 1.87 -29.09
C HIS A 244 8.87 2.05 -27.68
N ALA A 245 8.48 0.95 -27.03
CA ALA A 245 7.92 0.96 -25.67
C ALA A 245 8.91 1.55 -24.63
N ASN A 246 10.22 1.28 -24.78
CA ASN A 246 11.24 1.83 -23.88
C ASN A 246 11.36 3.36 -24.02
N ALA A 247 11.36 3.87 -25.25
CA ALA A 247 11.39 5.31 -25.48
C ALA A 247 10.12 6.01 -24.95
N ALA A 248 8.96 5.35 -25.04
CA ALA A 248 7.73 5.85 -24.45
C ALA A 248 7.79 5.91 -22.92
N ALA A 249 8.41 4.91 -22.29
CA ALA A 249 8.62 4.88 -20.84
C ALA A 249 9.55 6.00 -20.37
N GLU A 250 10.68 6.22 -21.07
CA GLU A 250 11.62 7.30 -20.77
C GLU A 250 10.98 8.70 -20.94
N LEU A 251 10.19 8.87 -22.00
CA LEU A 251 9.43 10.10 -22.23
C LEU A 251 8.41 10.33 -21.12
N PHE A 252 7.67 9.28 -20.74
CA PHE A 252 6.71 9.34 -19.65
C PHE A 252 7.38 9.73 -18.32
N GLU A 253 8.54 9.14 -18.00
CA GLU A 253 9.32 9.50 -16.82
C GLU A 253 9.74 10.98 -16.84
N SER A 254 10.24 11.47 -17.98
CA SER A 254 10.70 12.85 -18.11
C SER A 254 9.56 13.86 -17.98
N LEU A 255 8.38 13.55 -18.51
CA LEU A 255 7.19 14.39 -18.41
C LEU A 255 6.58 14.40 -17.01
N ASN A 256 6.62 13.25 -16.33
CA ASN A 256 6.09 13.11 -14.96
C ASN A 256 7.06 13.56 -13.85
N ALA A 257 8.30 13.92 -14.19
CA ALA A 257 9.24 14.51 -13.22
C ALA A 257 8.67 15.75 -12.49
N ARG A 258 7.61 16.37 -13.03
CA ARG A 258 6.86 17.49 -12.45
C ARG A 258 5.45 17.13 -11.96
N GLY A 259 5.01 15.86 -12.11
CA GLY A 259 3.70 15.36 -11.68
C GLY A 259 3.81 14.30 -10.57
N ARG A 260 2.84 13.39 -10.52
CA ARG A 260 2.89 12.22 -9.61
C ARG A 260 3.64 11.08 -10.32
N PRO A 261 4.90 10.77 -9.94
CA PRO A 261 5.71 9.76 -10.61
C PRO A 261 5.07 8.37 -10.48
N LEU A 262 5.40 7.46 -11.41
CA LEU A 262 5.08 6.04 -11.23
C LEU A 262 5.76 5.51 -9.98
N ASN A 263 5.06 4.63 -9.27
CA ASN A 263 5.70 3.86 -8.20
C ASN A 263 6.69 2.84 -8.79
N VAL A 264 7.55 2.29 -7.94
CA VAL A 264 8.60 1.36 -8.36
C VAL A 264 8.05 0.13 -9.10
N LEU A 265 6.90 -0.41 -8.66
CA LEU A 265 6.26 -1.56 -9.32
C LEU A 265 5.78 -1.20 -10.74
N GLY A 266 5.25 0.01 -10.94
CA GLY A 266 4.87 0.50 -12.26
C GLY A 266 6.07 0.61 -13.21
N LEU A 267 7.19 1.15 -12.74
CA LEU A 267 8.43 1.26 -13.51
C LEU A 267 8.99 -0.11 -13.92
N VAL A 268 9.11 -1.01 -12.94
CA VAL A 268 9.58 -2.38 -13.19
C VAL A 268 8.66 -3.12 -14.15
N LYS A 269 7.34 -3.00 -13.97
CA LYS A 269 6.35 -3.64 -14.83
C LYS A 269 6.44 -3.19 -16.28
N VAL A 270 6.56 -1.88 -16.53
CA VAL A 270 6.71 -1.33 -17.90
C VAL A 270 7.95 -1.93 -18.55
N TRP A 271 9.08 -1.95 -17.85
CA TRP A 271 10.31 -2.53 -18.38
C TRP A 271 10.19 -4.04 -18.61
N VAL A 272 9.63 -4.79 -17.67
CA VAL A 272 9.42 -6.25 -17.77
C VAL A 272 8.58 -6.61 -19.01
N ILE A 273 7.44 -5.93 -19.19
CA ILE A 273 6.57 -6.17 -20.35
C ILE A 273 7.25 -5.77 -21.66
N GLY A 274 7.96 -4.66 -21.67
CA GLY A 274 8.76 -4.24 -22.84
C GLY A 274 9.81 -5.28 -23.22
N THR A 275 10.51 -5.83 -22.25
CA THR A 275 11.51 -6.91 -22.42
C THR A 275 10.88 -8.19 -22.98
N LEU A 276 9.75 -8.65 -22.39
CA LEU A 276 9.04 -9.83 -22.87
C LEU A 276 8.58 -9.68 -24.32
N ARG A 277 8.09 -8.52 -24.71
CA ARG A 277 7.68 -8.22 -26.09
C ARG A 277 8.88 -8.19 -27.04
N ALA A 278 10.00 -7.60 -26.62
CA ALA A 278 11.22 -7.54 -27.42
C ALA A 278 11.79 -8.93 -27.76
N VAL A 279 11.62 -9.91 -26.87
CA VAL A 279 12.00 -11.30 -27.13
C VAL A 279 10.89 -12.14 -27.79
N SER A 280 9.82 -11.50 -28.25
CA SER A 280 8.66 -12.17 -28.86
C SER A 280 8.06 -13.28 -27.96
N ALA A 281 8.01 -13.04 -26.65
CA ALA A 281 7.36 -13.94 -25.70
C ALA A 281 5.87 -14.13 -26.04
N SER A 282 5.30 -15.28 -25.71
CA SER A 282 3.90 -15.56 -26.01
C SER A 282 2.97 -14.55 -25.35
N ALA A 283 1.85 -14.20 -26.02
CA ALA A 283 0.84 -13.31 -25.47
C ALA A 283 0.32 -13.81 -24.10
N GLN A 284 0.20 -15.13 -23.93
CA GLN A 284 -0.21 -15.75 -22.67
C GLN A 284 0.77 -15.45 -21.53
N LEU A 285 2.09 -15.49 -21.77
CA LEU A 285 3.10 -15.16 -20.76
C LEU A 285 3.06 -13.67 -20.41
N VAL A 286 2.96 -12.80 -21.40
CA VAL A 286 2.83 -11.35 -21.19
C VAL A 286 1.60 -11.02 -20.36
N ASP A 287 0.45 -11.63 -20.67
CA ASP A 287 -0.80 -11.44 -19.92
C ASP A 287 -0.71 -12.01 -18.50
N GLN A 288 -0.06 -13.16 -18.32
CA GLN A 288 0.13 -13.76 -17.00
C GLN A 288 0.99 -12.86 -16.12
N VAL A 289 2.14 -12.43 -16.59
CA VAL A 289 3.05 -11.51 -15.87
C VAL A 289 2.33 -10.20 -15.55
N SER A 290 1.57 -9.66 -16.49
CA SER A 290 0.75 -8.47 -16.28
C SER A 290 -0.27 -8.62 -15.16
N ARG A 291 -1.01 -9.75 -15.11
CA ARG A 291 -1.98 -10.05 -14.05
C ARG A 291 -1.30 -10.22 -12.70
N ASP A 292 -0.13 -10.86 -12.65
CA ASP A 292 0.60 -11.11 -11.42
C ASP A 292 1.12 -9.81 -10.80
N PHE A 293 1.63 -8.88 -11.61
CA PHE A 293 1.97 -7.54 -11.12
C PHE A 293 0.74 -6.78 -10.61
N ARG A 294 -0.42 -6.91 -11.26
CA ARG A 294 -1.66 -6.26 -10.79
C ARG A 294 -2.15 -6.79 -9.46
N SER A 295 -1.96 -8.08 -9.17
CA SER A 295 -2.36 -8.68 -7.91
C SER A 295 -1.54 -8.18 -6.71
N VAL A 296 -0.44 -7.47 -6.99
CA VAL A 296 0.47 -6.93 -5.99
C VAL A 296 0.29 -5.42 -5.91
N SER A 297 -0.52 -4.94 -4.99
CA SER A 297 -0.71 -3.52 -4.66
C SER A 297 -1.29 -2.61 -5.76
N ASP A 298 -2.59 -2.44 -5.75
CA ASP A 298 -3.24 -1.51 -6.67
C ASP A 298 -3.49 -0.10 -6.10
N ASP A 299 -3.37 0.13 -4.77
CA ASP A 299 -4.01 1.30 -4.15
C ASP A 299 -3.09 2.31 -3.45
N ASP A 300 -1.82 1.95 -3.12
CA ASP A 300 -0.95 2.83 -2.34
C ASP A 300 0.51 2.76 -2.81
N ASP A 301 1.00 3.86 -3.35
CA ASP A 301 2.35 3.97 -3.89
C ASP A 301 3.43 3.75 -2.82
N ASP A 302 3.21 4.19 -1.58
CA ASP A 302 4.16 4.04 -0.48
C ASP A 302 4.27 2.58 -0.03
N ILE A 303 3.15 1.86 -0.04
CA ILE A 303 3.10 0.42 0.25
C ILE A 303 3.84 -0.35 -0.83
N ALA A 304 3.61 -0.02 -2.11
CA ALA A 304 4.28 -0.66 -3.23
C ALA A 304 5.80 -0.48 -3.18
N VAL A 305 6.27 0.73 -2.90
CA VAL A 305 7.72 1.02 -2.74
C VAL A 305 8.31 0.22 -1.59
N LYS A 306 7.63 0.18 -0.45
CA LYS A 306 8.10 -0.55 0.73
C LYS A 306 8.17 -2.05 0.49
N PHE A 307 7.11 -2.64 -0.07
CA PHE A 307 7.11 -4.06 -0.42
C PHE A 307 8.22 -4.39 -1.41
N PHE A 308 8.35 -3.61 -2.48
CA PHE A 308 9.34 -3.89 -3.49
C PHE A 308 10.77 -3.72 -2.97
N THR A 309 10.99 -2.78 -2.04
CA THR A 309 12.28 -2.63 -1.34
C THR A 309 12.62 -3.88 -0.53
N ASP A 310 11.66 -4.43 0.19
CA ASP A 310 11.86 -5.67 0.96
C ASP A 310 12.01 -6.89 0.04
N PHE A 311 11.25 -6.97 -1.05
CA PHE A 311 11.43 -7.99 -2.09
C PHE A 311 12.82 -7.91 -2.72
N PHE A 312 13.31 -6.70 -3.01
CA PHE A 312 14.67 -6.49 -3.51
C PHE A 312 15.72 -7.05 -2.53
N LYS A 313 15.60 -6.75 -1.24
CA LYS A 313 16.51 -7.28 -0.21
C LYS A 313 16.51 -8.81 -0.16
N ILE A 314 15.34 -9.42 -0.29
CA ILE A 314 15.21 -10.90 -0.33
C ILE A 314 15.90 -11.50 -1.56
N ARG A 315 15.77 -10.87 -2.72
CA ARG A 315 16.25 -11.44 -4.00
C ARG A 315 17.65 -11.03 -4.39
N ALA A 316 18.00 -9.77 -4.20
CA ALA A 316 19.31 -9.23 -4.52
C ALA A 316 20.36 -9.48 -3.43
N LEU A 317 19.93 -9.77 -2.20
CA LEU A 317 20.79 -9.97 -1.02
C LEU A 317 21.63 -8.71 -0.67
N GLN A 318 21.16 -7.55 -1.10
CA GLN A 318 21.82 -6.28 -0.87
C GLN A 318 20.93 -5.34 -0.06
N ASP A 319 21.55 -4.54 0.78
CA ASP A 319 20.82 -3.48 1.48
C ASP A 319 20.66 -2.27 0.58
N VAL A 320 19.47 -1.69 0.62
CA VAL A 320 19.13 -0.48 -0.13
C VAL A 320 19.06 0.67 0.87
N LYS A 321 19.77 1.75 0.60
CA LYS A 321 19.74 2.94 1.44
C LYS A 321 18.30 3.43 1.64
N SER A 322 17.99 3.92 2.81
CA SER A 322 16.63 4.32 3.23
C SER A 322 15.97 5.44 2.39
N LYS A 323 16.72 6.07 1.48
CA LYS A 323 16.26 7.15 0.59
C LYS A 323 16.53 6.84 -0.89
N VAL A 324 16.23 5.62 -1.32
CA VAL A 324 16.31 5.26 -2.75
C VAL A 324 15.04 5.71 -3.43
N THR A 325 15.18 6.40 -4.56
CA THR A 325 14.00 6.79 -5.35
C THR A 325 13.37 5.55 -6.01
N PRO A 326 12.07 5.55 -6.36
CA PRO A 326 11.45 4.46 -7.11
C PRO A 326 12.19 4.14 -8.42
N LYS A 327 12.75 5.16 -9.09
CA LYS A 327 13.56 5.00 -10.30
C LYS A 327 14.85 4.24 -10.03
N ASP A 328 15.62 4.65 -9.03
CA ASP A 328 16.89 3.99 -8.70
C ASP A 328 16.66 2.55 -8.27
N LEU A 329 15.61 2.29 -7.46
CA LEU A 329 15.26 0.94 -7.05
C LEU A 329 14.81 0.07 -8.25
N SER A 330 14.12 0.67 -9.22
CA SER A 330 13.77 -0.02 -10.47
C SER A 330 15.01 -0.42 -11.27
N LEU A 331 15.99 0.47 -11.41
CA LEU A 331 17.25 0.19 -12.10
C LEU A 331 18.05 -0.90 -11.41
N LEU A 332 18.20 -0.81 -10.08
CA LEU A 332 18.86 -1.84 -9.27
C LEU A 332 18.16 -3.22 -9.41
N ALA A 333 16.83 -3.23 -9.45
CA ALA A 333 16.09 -4.46 -9.63
C ALA A 333 16.32 -5.08 -11.03
N ARG A 334 16.41 -4.26 -12.07
CA ARG A 334 16.74 -4.73 -13.43
C ARG A 334 18.10 -5.42 -13.45
N GLU A 335 19.08 -4.83 -12.81
CA GLU A 335 20.45 -5.36 -12.72
C GLU A 335 20.50 -6.63 -11.87
N TYR A 336 20.10 -6.55 -10.60
CA TYR A 336 20.37 -7.61 -9.60
C TYR A 336 19.32 -8.72 -9.55
N ILE A 337 18.04 -8.41 -9.82
CA ILE A 337 16.97 -9.40 -9.82
C ILE A 337 16.79 -10.02 -11.19
N TYR A 338 16.67 -9.20 -12.22
CA TYR A 338 16.30 -9.66 -13.56
C TYR A 338 17.51 -9.93 -14.47
N GLY A 339 18.72 -9.52 -14.04
CA GLY A 339 19.96 -9.80 -14.74
C GLY A 339 20.13 -9.03 -16.04
N ASP A 340 19.70 -7.77 -16.06
CA ASP A 340 19.98 -6.82 -17.12
C ASP A 340 21.44 -6.30 -16.97
N PRO A 341 22.40 -6.72 -17.80
CA PRO A 341 23.81 -6.39 -17.57
C PRO A 341 24.14 -4.94 -17.92
N ASP A 342 23.31 -4.30 -18.74
CA ASP A 342 23.61 -3.01 -19.36
C ASP A 342 22.54 -1.96 -19.04
N VAL A 343 22.19 -1.85 -17.76
CA VAL A 343 21.13 -0.93 -17.29
C VAL A 343 21.39 0.51 -17.68
N ALA A 344 22.67 0.91 -17.80
CA ALA A 344 23.08 2.29 -18.12
C ALA A 344 23.37 2.51 -19.60
N ASP A 345 23.43 1.48 -20.44
CA ASP A 345 23.78 1.61 -21.87
C ASP A 345 22.53 1.72 -22.76
N PRO A 346 22.28 2.86 -23.42
CA PRO A 346 21.18 3.00 -24.37
C PRO A 346 21.31 2.13 -25.63
N ASN A 347 22.53 1.68 -25.99
CA ASN A 347 22.83 0.83 -27.17
C ASN A 347 22.94 -0.66 -26.80
N ARG A 348 22.42 -1.04 -25.66
CA ARG A 348 22.53 -2.37 -25.07
C ARG A 348 22.10 -3.52 -25.98
N ALA A 349 22.62 -4.70 -25.66
CA ALA A 349 22.27 -5.95 -26.32
C ALA A 349 20.74 -6.24 -26.28
N THR A 350 20.25 -6.89 -27.33
CA THR A 350 18.86 -7.32 -27.41
C THR A 350 18.53 -8.25 -26.24
N PRO A 351 17.37 -8.09 -25.57
CA PRO A 351 16.95 -8.98 -24.52
C PRO A 351 16.93 -10.45 -24.96
N THR A 352 17.29 -11.36 -24.08
CA THR A 352 17.39 -12.80 -24.37
C THR A 352 16.19 -13.60 -23.84
N SER A 353 15.98 -14.79 -24.38
CA SER A 353 14.96 -15.72 -23.87
C SER A 353 15.22 -16.14 -22.42
N GLN A 354 16.48 -16.14 -21.96
CA GLN A 354 16.83 -16.38 -20.55
C GLN A 354 16.31 -15.28 -19.63
N MET A 355 16.37 -14.01 -20.06
CA MET A 355 15.77 -12.91 -19.33
C MET A 355 14.25 -13.09 -19.21
N ALA A 356 13.57 -13.53 -20.27
CA ALA A 356 12.13 -13.76 -20.22
C ALA A 356 11.76 -14.86 -19.20
N GLN A 357 12.53 -15.94 -19.16
CA GLN A 357 12.33 -17.02 -18.16
C GLN A 357 12.56 -16.51 -16.74
N LYS A 358 13.62 -15.73 -16.53
CA LYS A 358 13.93 -15.14 -15.22
C LYS A 358 12.85 -14.16 -14.78
N ILE A 359 12.37 -13.30 -15.68
CA ILE A 359 11.25 -12.38 -15.44
C ILE A 359 10.00 -13.16 -14.99
N ALA A 360 9.66 -14.24 -15.69
CA ALA A 360 8.50 -15.05 -15.35
C ALA A 360 8.63 -15.65 -13.94
N ALA A 361 9.77 -16.26 -13.63
CA ALA A 361 10.03 -16.87 -12.32
C ALA A 361 10.00 -15.86 -11.18
N GLU A 362 10.66 -14.70 -11.34
CA GLU A 362 10.69 -13.65 -10.30
C GLU A 362 9.32 -12.99 -10.10
N THR A 363 8.51 -12.87 -11.15
CA THR A 363 7.15 -12.33 -11.03
C THR A 363 6.22 -13.27 -10.26
N VAL A 364 6.34 -14.57 -10.49
CA VAL A 364 5.61 -15.58 -9.70
C VAL A 364 5.97 -15.48 -8.22
N LEU A 365 7.27 -15.34 -7.92
CA LEU A 365 7.73 -15.18 -6.54
C LEU A 365 7.26 -13.86 -5.90
N LEU A 366 7.30 -12.76 -6.65
CA LEU A 366 6.77 -11.46 -6.22
C LEU A 366 5.31 -11.60 -5.77
N LYS A 367 4.47 -12.18 -6.60
CA LYS A 367 3.06 -12.44 -6.30
C LYS A 367 2.88 -13.34 -5.08
N LYS A 368 3.70 -14.41 -4.97
CA LYS A 368 3.64 -15.37 -3.86
C LYS A 368 3.97 -14.72 -2.52
N LEU A 369 4.98 -13.85 -2.47
CA LEU A 369 5.43 -13.21 -1.24
C LEU A 369 4.52 -12.05 -0.79
N TRP A 370 3.76 -11.44 -1.69
CA TRP A 370 2.91 -10.29 -1.38
C TRP A 370 1.92 -10.53 -0.23
N PRO A 371 1.08 -11.59 -0.21
CA PRO A 371 0.14 -11.81 0.88
C PRO A 371 0.83 -11.99 2.24
N THR A 372 1.97 -12.69 2.26
CA THR A 372 2.76 -12.92 3.46
C THR A 372 3.34 -11.63 3.99
N TRP A 373 3.98 -10.86 3.13
CA TRP A 373 4.55 -9.57 3.48
C TRP A 373 3.48 -8.56 3.93
N ASN A 374 2.37 -8.47 3.19
CA ASN A 374 1.28 -7.54 3.51
C ASN A 374 0.67 -7.82 4.88
N THR A 375 0.47 -9.09 5.22
CA THR A 375 -0.05 -9.50 6.53
C THR A 375 0.93 -9.16 7.65
N LEU A 376 2.23 -9.40 7.47
CA LEU A 376 3.26 -9.05 8.44
C LEU A 376 3.42 -7.53 8.60
N SER A 377 3.35 -6.76 7.51
CA SER A 377 3.66 -5.33 7.51
C SER A 377 2.55 -4.44 8.02
N PHE A 378 1.29 -4.74 7.69
CA PHE A 378 0.18 -3.82 7.92
C PHE A 378 -0.93 -4.35 8.79
N GLY A 379 -1.00 -5.67 9.02
CA GLY A 379 -2.05 -6.26 9.85
C GLY A 379 -3.48 -5.96 9.41
N SER A 380 -3.71 -5.01 8.56
CA SER A 380 -4.93 -4.74 7.77
C SER A 380 -4.87 -3.37 7.07
N SER A 381 -5.60 -3.29 5.98
CA SER A 381 -5.73 -2.23 5.00
C SER A 381 -5.73 -0.79 5.54
N SER A 382 -5.16 0.09 4.74
CA SER A 382 -5.20 1.56 4.81
C SER A 382 -6.60 2.21 4.95
N VAL A 383 -7.68 1.43 4.85
CA VAL A 383 -9.07 1.92 4.93
C VAL A 383 -9.51 2.21 6.36
N ALA A 384 -8.86 1.66 7.37
CA ALA A 384 -9.24 1.85 8.76
C ALA A 384 -8.19 2.63 9.56
N LYS A 385 -8.00 3.91 9.26
CA LYS A 385 -7.27 4.85 10.14
C LYS A 385 -7.77 4.92 11.59
N LYS A 386 -8.74 4.09 11.98
CA LYS A 386 -9.37 4.09 13.31
C LYS A 386 -9.24 2.79 14.10
N ILE A 387 -8.75 1.70 13.52
CA ILE A 387 -8.53 0.43 14.26
C ILE A 387 -7.02 0.20 14.26
N ARG A 388 -6.42 0.09 15.46
CA ARG A 388 -5.02 -0.32 15.61
C ARG A 388 -4.82 -1.62 14.85
N SER A 389 -4.06 -1.57 13.76
CA SER A 389 -3.73 -2.74 12.97
C SER A 389 -2.70 -3.57 13.74
N TRP A 390 -3.08 -4.76 14.16
CA TRP A 390 -2.17 -5.73 14.73
C TRP A 390 -1.44 -6.45 13.60
N HIS A 391 -0.13 -6.53 13.69
CA HIS A 391 0.63 -7.43 12.84
C HIS A 391 0.12 -8.85 13.05
N ARG A 392 -0.17 -9.55 11.97
CA ARG A 392 -0.82 -10.86 12.02
C ARG A 392 0.07 -11.94 11.44
N LEU A 393 -0.14 -13.14 11.96
CA LEU A 393 0.43 -14.35 11.39
C LEU A 393 -0.07 -14.52 9.94
N PRO A 394 0.83 -14.65 8.96
CA PRO A 394 0.45 -14.91 7.58
C PRO A 394 -0.39 -16.18 7.46
N THR A 395 -1.35 -16.18 6.53
CA THR A 395 -2.23 -17.33 6.30
C THR A 395 -1.45 -18.61 5.99
N VAL A 396 -0.30 -18.49 5.33
CA VAL A 396 0.61 -19.61 5.02
C VAL A 396 1.15 -20.29 6.28
N CYS A 397 1.18 -19.57 7.43
CA CYS A 397 1.61 -20.08 8.72
C CYS A 397 0.46 -20.31 9.70
N SER A 398 -0.80 -20.32 9.26
CA SER A 398 -1.99 -20.40 10.15
C SER A 398 -2.08 -21.67 10.99
N ALA A 399 -1.40 -22.75 10.59
CA ALA A 399 -1.35 -24.01 11.30
C ALA A 399 -0.20 -24.12 12.32
N THR A 400 0.40 -23.00 12.76
CA THR A 400 1.38 -23.01 13.86
C THR A 400 0.73 -23.57 15.14
N PRO A 401 1.54 -24.24 16.00
CA PRO A 401 1.01 -24.81 17.25
C PRO A 401 0.33 -23.79 18.17
N ASN A 402 0.85 -22.55 18.22
CA ASN A 402 0.36 -21.50 19.11
C ASN A 402 0.10 -20.19 18.36
N PRO A 403 -0.91 -20.12 17.45
CA PRO A 403 -1.11 -18.96 16.57
C PRO A 403 -1.39 -17.66 17.32
N VAL A 404 -2.05 -17.72 18.48
CA VAL A 404 -2.33 -16.53 19.30
C VAL A 404 -1.03 -15.97 19.89
N TRP A 405 -0.18 -16.82 20.40
CA TRP A 405 1.14 -16.43 20.92
C TRP A 405 2.03 -15.85 19.82
N VAL A 406 2.09 -16.50 18.65
CA VAL A 406 2.85 -16.02 17.49
C VAL A 406 2.38 -14.63 17.03
N ASN A 407 1.07 -14.42 16.93
CA ASN A 407 0.52 -13.11 16.59
C ASN A 407 0.97 -12.01 17.56
N ASN A 408 0.97 -12.29 18.86
CA ASN A 408 1.39 -11.32 19.86
C ASN A 408 2.89 -11.01 19.76
N ARG A 409 3.72 -12.01 19.53
CA ARG A 409 5.17 -11.82 19.37
C ARG A 409 5.48 -11.01 18.12
N LEU A 410 4.83 -11.30 16.98
CA LEU A 410 4.92 -10.49 15.77
C LEU A 410 4.54 -9.03 16.03
N HIS A 411 3.43 -8.80 16.76
CA HIS A 411 3.01 -7.45 17.09
C HIS A 411 4.06 -6.72 17.93
N LEU A 412 4.55 -7.33 19.01
CA LEU A 412 5.54 -6.73 19.89
C LEU A 412 6.88 -6.46 19.17
N LEU A 413 7.30 -7.34 18.29
CA LEU A 413 8.53 -7.20 17.52
C LEU A 413 8.44 -6.10 16.45
N LEU A 414 7.32 -5.98 15.75
CA LEU A 414 7.21 -5.20 14.52
C LEU A 414 6.51 -3.85 14.70
N ASP A 415 5.63 -3.70 15.70
CA ASP A 415 4.88 -2.47 15.90
C ASP A 415 5.77 -1.33 16.41
N LYS A 416 5.56 -0.12 15.84
CA LYS A 416 6.32 1.08 16.19
C LYS A 416 6.22 1.51 17.65
N GLN A 417 5.15 1.11 18.31
CA GLN A 417 4.94 1.42 19.73
C GLN A 417 5.82 0.56 20.65
N TRP A 418 6.28 -0.61 20.18
CA TRP A 418 7.06 -1.57 20.97
C TRP A 418 8.51 -1.63 20.51
N LEU A 419 8.97 -2.74 19.95
CA LEU A 419 10.37 -2.91 19.58
C LEU A 419 10.72 -2.31 18.20
N SER A 420 9.75 -2.17 17.30
CA SER A 420 9.87 -1.48 16.00
C SER A 420 11.01 -1.96 15.09
N HIS A 421 11.25 -3.27 15.01
CA HIS A 421 12.36 -3.81 14.24
C HIS A 421 12.02 -4.08 12.79
N LEU A 422 11.89 -3.01 11.99
CA LEU A 422 11.51 -3.08 10.57
C LEU A 422 12.55 -3.80 9.70
N ILE A 423 13.81 -3.84 10.12
CA ILE A 423 14.89 -4.50 9.38
C ILE A 423 14.66 -6.01 9.22
N VAL A 424 13.84 -6.60 10.07
CA VAL A 424 13.55 -8.04 10.04
C VAL A 424 12.45 -8.43 9.05
N TYR A 425 11.69 -7.48 8.49
CA TYR A 425 10.59 -7.79 7.58
C TYR A 425 10.96 -8.64 6.37
N PRO A 426 12.01 -8.31 5.59
CA PRO A 426 12.41 -9.15 4.46
C PRO A 426 12.70 -10.58 4.88
N PHE A 427 13.45 -10.75 5.95
CA PHE A 427 13.82 -12.04 6.49
C PHE A 427 12.58 -12.83 6.96
N LEU A 428 11.74 -12.26 7.82
CA LEU A 428 10.52 -12.93 8.31
C LEU A 428 9.55 -13.27 7.18
N THR A 429 9.44 -12.43 6.15
CA THR A 429 8.60 -12.72 4.99
C THR A 429 9.08 -13.96 4.25
N ALA A 430 10.38 -14.05 3.98
CA ALA A 430 10.96 -15.21 3.30
C ALA A 430 10.86 -16.49 4.14
N MET A 431 11.11 -16.41 5.45
CA MET A 431 11.02 -17.55 6.36
C MET A 431 9.59 -18.02 6.57
N ALA A 432 8.63 -17.12 6.72
CA ALA A 432 7.22 -17.46 6.83
C ALA A 432 6.70 -18.16 5.56
N ASP A 433 7.12 -17.69 4.37
CA ASP A 433 6.77 -18.34 3.12
C ASP A 433 7.42 -19.74 3.04
N HIS A 434 8.70 -19.88 3.38
CA HIS A 434 9.42 -21.16 3.33
C HIS A 434 8.81 -22.18 4.29
N TYR A 435 8.74 -21.88 5.56
CA TYR A 435 8.26 -22.80 6.59
C TYR A 435 6.74 -23.06 6.49
N GLY A 436 5.97 -22.06 6.10
CA GLY A 436 4.54 -22.19 5.87
C GLY A 436 4.23 -23.10 4.68
N THR A 437 4.95 -22.94 3.57
CA THR A 437 4.77 -23.77 2.37
C THR A 437 5.25 -25.22 2.59
N SER A 438 6.30 -25.42 3.38
CA SER A 438 6.84 -26.75 3.69
C SER A 438 6.13 -27.44 4.86
N GLY A 439 5.16 -26.79 5.51
CA GLY A 439 4.43 -27.33 6.67
C GLY A 439 5.27 -27.41 7.97
N GLN A 440 6.40 -26.73 8.00
CA GLN A 440 7.33 -26.73 9.14
C GLN A 440 7.01 -25.59 10.12
N PHE A 441 5.78 -25.55 10.61
CA PHE A 441 5.27 -24.44 11.40
C PHE A 441 5.96 -24.26 12.76
N ALA A 442 6.39 -25.35 13.40
CA ALA A 442 7.11 -25.30 14.67
C ALA A 442 8.48 -24.61 14.52
N GLN A 443 9.16 -24.81 13.40
CA GLN A 443 10.43 -24.15 13.10
C GLN A 443 10.24 -22.64 12.90
N PHE A 444 9.15 -22.22 12.29
CA PHE A 444 8.84 -20.79 12.17
C PHE A 444 8.56 -20.15 13.55
N GLU A 445 7.83 -20.85 14.42
CA GLU A 445 7.57 -20.39 15.78
C GLU A 445 8.87 -20.27 16.60
N GLU A 446 9.75 -21.27 16.52
CA GLU A 446 11.08 -21.26 17.16
C GLU A 446 11.94 -20.10 16.62
N LEU A 447 12.01 -19.93 15.29
CA LEU A 447 12.73 -18.84 14.64
C LEU A 447 12.25 -17.47 15.12
N LEU A 448 10.93 -17.26 15.20
CA LEU A 448 10.36 -15.99 15.65
C LEU A 448 10.73 -15.71 17.11
N HIS A 449 10.68 -16.73 17.94
CA HIS A 449 11.04 -16.63 19.34
C HIS A 449 12.51 -16.23 19.55
N ASP A 450 13.42 -16.88 18.84
CA ASP A 450 14.84 -16.54 18.91
C ASP A 450 15.15 -15.17 18.31
N THR A 451 14.46 -14.81 17.23
CA THR A 451 14.56 -13.48 16.60
C THR A 451 14.11 -12.40 17.58
N GLU A 452 12.98 -12.58 18.28
CA GLU A 452 12.48 -11.62 19.26
C GLU A 452 13.47 -11.41 20.41
N LYS A 453 13.99 -12.52 21.00
CA LYS A 453 15.01 -12.47 22.06
C LYS A 453 16.27 -11.76 21.60
N PHE A 454 16.76 -12.13 20.41
CA PHE A 454 17.93 -11.52 19.81
C PHE A 454 17.76 -10.01 19.64
N PHE A 455 16.65 -9.58 19.04
CA PHE A 455 16.42 -8.16 18.78
C PHE A 455 16.27 -7.35 20.08
N PHE A 456 15.59 -7.89 21.08
CA PHE A 456 15.50 -7.21 22.36
C PHE A 456 16.89 -6.99 22.95
N ARG A 457 17.69 -8.06 23.09
CA ARG A 457 19.02 -7.99 23.70
C ARG A 457 20.00 -7.19 22.85
N ALA A 458 20.12 -7.55 21.59
CA ALA A 458 21.13 -7.02 20.69
C ALA A 458 20.82 -5.61 20.20
N LYS A 459 19.57 -5.35 19.80
CA LYS A 459 19.20 -4.07 19.17
C LYS A 459 18.54 -3.11 20.14
N SER A 460 17.47 -3.53 20.86
CA SER A 460 16.74 -2.60 21.72
C SER A 460 17.56 -2.18 22.94
N VAL A 461 18.29 -3.11 23.55
CA VAL A 461 19.09 -2.84 24.75
C VAL A 461 20.51 -2.41 24.39
N CYS A 462 21.26 -3.19 23.61
CA CYS A 462 22.68 -2.95 23.35
C CYS A 462 22.99 -2.19 22.05
N ASP A 463 21.98 -1.86 21.24
CA ASP A 463 22.05 -1.02 20.03
C ASP A 463 23.11 -1.45 18.99
N ILE A 464 23.21 -2.75 18.72
CA ILE A 464 24.09 -3.31 17.68
C ILE A 464 23.81 -2.64 16.32
N ASP A 465 24.87 -2.44 15.53
CA ASP A 465 24.77 -1.83 14.21
C ASP A 465 23.80 -2.62 13.30
N PRO A 466 22.80 -1.97 12.72
CA PRO A 466 21.88 -2.61 11.78
C PRO A 466 22.54 -3.37 10.61
N LYS A 467 23.75 -2.96 10.19
CA LYS A 467 24.49 -3.64 9.13
C LYS A 467 24.95 -5.04 9.52
N GLU A 468 25.40 -5.23 10.78
CA GLU A 468 25.79 -6.54 11.28
C GLU A 468 24.58 -7.47 11.36
N ILE A 469 23.45 -6.95 11.81
CA ILE A 469 22.17 -7.69 11.85
C ILE A 469 21.72 -8.07 10.43
N HIS A 470 21.82 -7.13 9.47
CA HIS A 470 21.48 -7.40 8.07
C HIS A 470 22.35 -8.52 7.49
N GLY A 471 23.68 -8.46 7.73
CA GLY A 471 24.61 -9.49 7.28
C GLY A 471 24.29 -10.89 7.79
N LEU A 472 23.82 -11.00 9.04
CA LEU A 472 23.37 -12.25 9.65
C LEU A 472 22.19 -12.87 8.90
N TYR A 473 21.17 -12.07 8.55
CA TYR A 473 19.99 -12.57 7.85
C TYR A 473 20.24 -12.82 6.37
N THR A 474 21.14 -12.06 5.74
CA THR A 474 21.52 -12.25 4.33
C THR A 474 22.04 -13.65 4.06
N LYS A 475 22.82 -14.25 4.96
CA LYS A 475 23.30 -15.63 4.84
C LYS A 475 22.14 -16.63 4.69
N GLN A 476 21.07 -16.47 5.47
CA GLN A 476 19.92 -17.40 5.42
C GLN A 476 19.06 -17.15 4.16
N LEU A 477 18.92 -15.89 3.73
CA LEU A 477 18.24 -15.54 2.49
C LEU A 477 19.01 -16.09 1.27
N GLU A 478 20.33 -16.14 1.34
CA GLU A 478 21.19 -16.74 0.30
C GLU A 478 20.92 -18.23 0.13
N LEU A 479 20.79 -18.98 1.21
CA LEU A 479 20.41 -20.40 1.16
C LEU A 479 19.07 -20.57 0.44
N LEU A 480 18.06 -19.77 0.80
CA LEU A 480 16.75 -19.81 0.13
C LEU A 480 16.84 -19.45 -1.36
N LYS A 481 17.68 -18.49 -1.74
CA LYS A 481 17.88 -18.09 -3.13
C LYS A 481 18.42 -19.27 -3.98
N TYR A 482 19.30 -20.08 -3.41
CA TYR A 482 19.84 -21.27 -4.06
C TYR A 482 19.04 -22.54 -3.76
N THR A 483 17.77 -22.42 -3.35
CA THR A 483 16.84 -23.52 -3.06
C THR A 483 17.30 -24.48 -1.95
N GLN A 484 18.12 -23.99 -1.05
CA GLN A 484 18.55 -24.72 0.14
C GLN A 484 17.66 -24.35 1.34
N ALA A 485 17.49 -25.29 2.26
CA ALA A 485 16.76 -25.01 3.49
C ALA A 485 17.57 -24.08 4.41
N PRO A 486 16.92 -23.10 5.10
CA PRO A 486 17.58 -22.31 6.13
C PRO A 486 18.14 -23.20 7.23
N ASN A 487 19.29 -22.81 7.77
CA ASN A 487 19.92 -23.55 8.86
C ASN A 487 19.78 -22.79 10.17
N LEU A 488 18.76 -23.12 10.97
CA LEU A 488 18.48 -22.46 12.24
C LEU A 488 19.62 -22.59 13.25
N ASN A 489 20.35 -23.71 13.27
CA ASN A 489 21.47 -23.88 14.19
C ASN A 489 22.61 -22.91 13.85
N VAL A 490 22.93 -22.74 12.56
CA VAL A 490 23.94 -21.76 12.11
C VAL A 490 23.46 -20.34 12.43
N LEU A 491 22.19 -20.05 12.22
CA LEU A 491 21.62 -18.74 12.57
C LEU A 491 21.77 -18.45 14.07
N LYS A 492 21.44 -19.39 14.93
CA LYS A 492 21.61 -19.27 16.39
C LYS A 492 23.08 -19.07 16.78
N GLN A 493 23.99 -19.80 16.16
CA GLN A 493 25.44 -19.62 16.39
C GLN A 493 25.89 -18.21 15.99
N ASP A 494 25.48 -17.72 14.82
CA ASP A 494 25.79 -16.38 14.35
C ASP A 494 25.17 -15.29 15.26
N MET A 495 23.93 -15.46 15.71
CA MET A 495 23.29 -14.58 16.70
C MET A 495 24.06 -14.54 18.01
N ASN A 496 24.45 -15.70 18.53
CA ASN A 496 25.23 -15.81 19.78
C ASN A 496 26.65 -15.20 19.63
N ALA A 497 27.27 -15.32 18.46
CA ALA A 497 28.54 -14.65 18.17
C ALA A 497 28.42 -13.12 18.24
N LEU A 498 27.37 -12.55 17.65
CA LEU A 498 27.10 -11.10 17.74
C LEU A 498 26.78 -10.68 19.18
N ILE A 499 26.00 -11.46 19.90
CA ILE A 499 25.70 -11.21 21.33
C ILE A 499 26.99 -11.20 22.14
N SER A 500 27.85 -12.20 21.95
CA SER A 500 29.12 -12.29 22.70
C SER A 500 30.03 -11.12 22.42
N LYS A 501 30.02 -10.60 21.20
CA LYS A 501 30.85 -9.48 20.76
C LYS A 501 30.34 -8.11 21.26
N HIS A 502 29.00 -7.86 21.20
CA HIS A 502 28.44 -6.52 21.36
C HIS A 502 27.34 -6.40 22.43
N ALA A 503 26.89 -7.52 22.98
CA ALA A 503 25.81 -7.59 23.98
C ALA A 503 26.13 -8.65 25.04
N ASN A 504 27.41 -8.72 25.44
CA ASN A 504 27.86 -9.67 26.47
C ASN A 504 27.09 -9.45 27.79
N VAL A 505 27.37 -10.29 28.77
CA VAL A 505 26.64 -10.26 30.06
C VAL A 505 26.77 -8.91 30.75
N GLY A 506 27.98 -8.30 30.75
CA GLY A 506 28.22 -7.02 31.39
C GLY A 506 27.53 -5.85 30.70
N ASP A 507 27.71 -5.76 29.36
CA ASP A 507 27.08 -4.71 28.55
C ASP A 507 25.57 -4.79 28.60
N PHE A 508 24.99 -5.99 28.41
CA PHE A 508 23.55 -6.18 28.48
C PHE A 508 22.98 -5.83 29.85
N SER A 509 23.64 -6.23 30.95
CA SER A 509 23.18 -5.94 32.32
C SER A 509 23.17 -4.44 32.62
N SER A 510 24.21 -3.74 32.25
CA SER A 510 24.32 -2.30 32.47
C SER A 510 23.34 -1.50 31.61
N GLU A 511 23.26 -1.82 30.33
CA GLU A 511 22.36 -1.16 29.39
C GLU A 511 20.88 -1.45 29.69
N LEU A 512 20.53 -2.66 30.14
CA LEU A 512 19.16 -2.99 30.57
C LEU A 512 18.70 -2.08 31.71
N ILE A 513 19.51 -1.92 32.76
CA ILE A 513 19.20 -1.04 33.89
C ILE A 513 19.09 0.40 33.40
N ARG A 514 20.04 0.86 32.57
CA ARG A 514 20.08 2.23 32.06
C ARG A 514 18.87 2.57 31.19
N LYS A 515 18.43 1.65 30.31
CA LYS A 515 17.37 1.89 29.33
C LYS A 515 15.97 1.54 29.82
N CYS A 516 15.81 0.54 30.71
CA CYS A 516 14.51 0.16 31.26
C CYS A 516 14.11 1.03 32.44
N VAL A 517 13.82 2.29 32.19
CA VAL A 517 13.36 3.28 33.16
C VAL A 517 11.97 3.83 32.79
N TYR A 518 11.36 4.58 33.69
CA TYR A 518 9.99 5.07 33.50
C TYR A 518 9.89 6.17 32.43
N ASP A 519 10.76 7.16 32.46
CA ASP A 519 10.61 8.38 31.68
C ASP A 519 11.05 8.24 30.23
N GLU A 520 12.15 7.55 29.95
CA GLU A 520 12.76 7.50 28.62
C GLU A 520 12.24 6.37 27.74
N SER A 521 11.82 5.25 28.32
CA SER A 521 11.43 4.06 27.57
C SER A 521 10.39 3.19 28.25
N THR A 522 9.29 3.82 28.65
CA THR A 522 8.15 3.13 29.31
C THR A 522 7.69 1.86 28.58
N ASN A 523 7.67 1.89 27.23
CA ASN A 523 7.24 0.73 26.45
C ASN A 523 8.27 -0.40 26.44
N LEU A 524 9.57 -0.08 26.41
CA LEU A 524 10.64 -1.06 26.53
C LEU A 524 10.62 -1.73 27.91
N THR A 525 10.41 -0.96 28.96
CA THR A 525 10.27 -1.44 30.33
C THR A 525 9.04 -2.34 30.48
N LYS A 526 7.89 -1.94 29.93
CA LYS A 526 6.68 -2.79 29.90
C LYS A 526 6.94 -4.09 29.15
N TYR A 527 7.59 -4.02 27.99
CA TYR A 527 7.95 -5.21 27.23
C TYR A 527 8.83 -6.15 28.07
N PHE A 528 9.92 -5.63 28.64
CA PHE A 528 10.82 -6.42 29.48
C PHE A 528 10.09 -7.09 30.66
N LEU A 529 9.33 -6.33 31.44
CA LEU A 529 8.57 -6.88 32.56
C LEU A 529 7.51 -7.90 32.11
N SER A 530 6.92 -7.72 30.92
CA SER A 530 6.00 -8.72 30.35
C SER A 530 6.69 -10.03 30.00
N MET A 531 7.96 -9.96 29.59
CA MET A 531 8.77 -11.17 29.35
C MET A 531 9.09 -11.86 30.69
N VAL A 532 9.39 -11.10 31.73
CA VAL A 532 9.54 -11.65 33.08
C VAL A 532 8.27 -12.39 33.52
N GLU A 533 7.09 -11.82 33.28
CA GLU A 533 5.79 -12.48 33.55
C GLU A 533 5.61 -13.75 32.71
N THR A 534 5.88 -13.67 31.40
CA THR A 534 5.70 -14.79 30.45
C THR A 534 6.56 -16.00 30.83
N TYR A 535 7.78 -15.76 31.27
CA TYR A 535 8.71 -16.81 31.66
C TYR A 535 8.64 -17.18 33.16
N GLY A 536 7.98 -16.35 33.95
CA GLY A 536 7.57 -16.50 35.36
C GLY A 536 8.37 -17.41 36.24
N SER A 537 7.76 -17.95 37.30
CA SER A 537 8.34 -18.78 38.34
C SER A 537 8.84 -20.17 37.91
N ALA A 538 9.32 -20.35 36.67
CA ALA A 538 10.07 -21.56 36.33
C ALA A 538 11.26 -21.68 37.28
N THR A 539 11.47 -22.87 37.83
CA THR A 539 12.63 -23.21 38.66
C THR A 539 13.89 -22.62 38.00
N PRO A 540 14.77 -21.97 38.74
CA PRO A 540 15.97 -21.39 38.15
C PRO A 540 16.69 -22.45 37.32
N THR A 541 16.74 -22.26 36.00
CA THR A 541 17.53 -23.10 35.12
C THR A 541 19.01 -22.70 35.27
N PRO A 542 19.94 -23.63 35.11
CA PRO A 542 21.38 -23.29 35.10
C PRO A 542 21.68 -22.18 34.09
N PRO A 543 22.69 -21.34 34.31
CA PRO A 543 23.10 -20.35 33.34
C PRO A 543 23.34 -20.98 31.96
N GLY A 544 22.82 -20.37 30.89
CA GLY A 544 22.93 -20.86 29.50
C GLY A 544 21.87 -21.86 29.06
N VAL A 545 20.94 -22.25 29.92
CA VAL A 545 19.78 -23.06 29.54
C VAL A 545 18.58 -22.16 29.26
N ALA A 546 17.99 -22.28 28.06
CA ALA A 546 16.82 -21.52 27.65
C ALA A 546 15.62 -21.86 28.54
N MET A 547 14.93 -20.83 29.04
CA MET A 547 13.68 -21.00 29.77
C MET A 547 12.53 -21.28 28.82
N THR A 548 11.61 -22.16 29.24
CA THR A 548 10.37 -22.43 28.50
C THR A 548 9.28 -21.42 28.90
N PRO A 549 8.60 -20.76 27.96
CA PRO A 549 7.50 -19.85 28.29
C PRO A 549 6.34 -20.63 28.94
N LYS A 550 5.66 -19.99 29.90
CA LYS A 550 4.42 -20.53 30.47
C LYS A 550 3.27 -20.37 29.48
N PRO A 551 2.63 -21.47 29.02
CA PRO A 551 1.57 -21.39 28.01
C PRO A 551 0.33 -20.60 28.45
N SER A 552 0.12 -20.42 29.75
CA SER A 552 -1.11 -19.85 30.33
C SER A 552 -1.09 -18.32 30.47
N LEU A 553 0.05 -17.68 30.32
CA LEU A 553 0.16 -16.22 30.41
C LEU A 553 0.14 -15.59 29.03
N ASN A 554 -1.06 -15.48 28.49
CA ASN A 554 -1.32 -14.58 27.38
C ASN A 554 -1.26 -13.13 27.89
N VAL A 555 -0.07 -12.58 28.02
CA VAL A 555 0.12 -11.13 28.17
C VAL A 555 -0.14 -10.52 26.79
N LEU A 556 -1.42 -10.45 26.43
CA LEU A 556 -1.81 -10.31 25.06
C LEU A 556 -1.94 -8.87 24.62
N ASP A 557 -2.31 -8.00 25.52
CA ASP A 557 -2.52 -6.61 25.19
C ASP A 557 -1.76 -5.74 26.18
N LEU A 558 -0.44 -5.64 25.97
CA LEU A 558 0.42 -4.77 26.78
C LEU A 558 -0.07 -3.32 26.81
N SER A 559 -0.89 -2.90 25.86
CA SER A 559 -1.46 -1.56 25.85
C SER A 559 -2.39 -1.32 27.05
N LYS A 560 -3.02 -2.37 27.58
CA LYS A 560 -3.90 -2.31 28.75
C LYS A 560 -3.15 -2.44 30.07
N TRP A 561 -1.97 -3.06 30.06
CA TRP A 561 -1.14 -3.19 31.24
C TRP A 561 -0.49 -1.87 31.60
N GLN A 562 -0.32 -1.61 32.88
CA GLN A 562 0.19 -0.35 33.40
C GLN A 562 1.53 -0.55 34.12
N LEU A 563 2.46 0.38 33.89
CA LEU A 563 3.69 0.44 34.65
C LEU A 563 3.44 1.28 35.88
N GLU A 564 3.71 0.70 37.05
CA GLU A 564 3.46 1.31 38.36
C GLU A 564 4.74 1.41 39.15
N HIS A 565 4.87 2.51 39.91
CA HIS A 565 5.93 2.71 40.87
C HIS A 565 5.64 2.00 42.18
N ILE A 566 6.57 1.22 42.71
CA ILE A 566 6.46 0.58 44.03
C ILE A 566 6.38 1.66 45.09
N VAL A 567 7.36 2.56 45.16
CA VAL A 567 7.28 3.84 45.87
C VAL A 567 6.84 4.90 44.88
N PRO A 568 5.70 5.57 45.08
CA PRO A 568 5.16 6.52 44.09
C PRO A 568 6.06 7.74 43.89
N GLN A 569 6.01 8.35 42.69
CA GLN A 569 6.70 9.60 42.39
C GLN A 569 6.30 10.77 43.31
N LYS A 570 5.03 10.77 43.74
CA LYS A 570 4.46 11.77 44.67
C LYS A 570 3.79 11.08 45.82
N PRO A 571 4.56 10.60 46.81
CA PRO A 571 4.01 9.93 48.00
C PRO A 571 3.15 10.87 48.82
N LYS A 572 2.27 10.31 49.62
CA LYS A 572 1.45 11.08 50.56
C LYS A 572 2.35 11.72 51.64
N PRO A 573 1.96 12.87 52.23
CA PRO A 573 2.72 13.50 53.31
C PRO A 573 3.01 12.51 54.43
N GLY A 574 4.28 12.44 54.85
CA GLY A 574 4.75 11.51 55.91
C GLY A 574 5.11 10.11 55.44
N ALA A 575 4.84 9.74 54.17
CA ALA A 575 5.25 8.45 53.61
C ALA A 575 6.74 8.48 53.20
N HIS A 576 7.33 7.29 53.14
CA HIS A 576 8.72 7.11 52.67
C HIS A 576 8.90 7.57 51.23
N GLN A 577 10.03 8.25 50.93
CA GLN A 577 10.40 8.72 49.62
C GLN A 577 11.74 8.14 49.20
N LEU A 578 11.87 7.75 47.93
CA LEU A 578 13.16 7.43 47.34
C LEU A 578 13.84 8.70 46.85
N PRO A 579 15.19 8.70 46.74
CA PRO A 579 15.94 9.73 46.02
C PRO A 579 15.37 9.96 44.60
N ALA A 580 15.41 11.19 44.12
CA ALA A 580 14.79 11.57 42.84
C ALA A 580 15.34 10.78 41.64
N ASP A 581 16.59 10.42 41.67
CA ASP A 581 17.28 9.61 40.67
C ASP A 581 16.97 8.12 40.76
N GLU A 582 16.34 7.66 41.83
CA GLU A 582 16.00 6.25 42.05
C GLU A 582 14.51 5.95 41.80
N VAL A 583 13.64 6.95 41.88
CA VAL A 583 12.18 6.76 41.76
C VAL A 583 11.81 6.08 40.45
N ASN A 584 12.45 6.44 39.33
CA ASN A 584 12.14 5.95 38.00
C ASN A 584 12.99 4.73 37.56
N ARG A 585 13.85 4.22 38.46
CA ARG A 585 14.69 3.06 38.18
C ARG A 585 13.88 1.76 38.08
N LEU A 586 14.39 0.82 37.27
CA LEU A 586 13.77 -0.49 37.01
C LEU A 586 13.39 -1.23 38.31
N GLY A 587 14.23 -1.17 39.33
CA GLY A 587 13.97 -1.81 40.62
C GLY A 587 12.77 -1.26 41.37
N ASN A 588 12.31 -0.04 41.08
CA ASN A 588 11.10 0.56 41.67
C ASN A 588 9.86 0.43 40.79
N LEU A 589 9.93 -0.32 39.65
CA LEU A 589 8.82 -0.44 38.70
C LEU A 589 8.25 -1.84 38.68
N CYS A 590 6.94 -1.97 38.57
CA CYS A 590 6.26 -3.24 38.36
C CYS A 590 5.15 -3.13 37.30
N LEU A 591 4.82 -4.25 36.68
CA LEU A 591 3.77 -4.34 35.68
C LEU A 591 2.45 -4.75 36.36
N LEU A 592 1.42 -3.92 36.21
CA LEU A 592 0.08 -4.19 36.78
C LEU A 592 -0.92 -4.63 35.72
N PRO A 593 -1.79 -5.58 36.01
CA PRO A 593 -2.94 -5.91 35.20
C PRO A 593 -3.84 -4.68 34.93
N PRO A 594 -4.69 -4.72 33.88
CA PRO A 594 -5.68 -3.68 33.65
C PRO A 594 -6.51 -3.40 34.91
N GLU A 595 -6.85 -2.13 35.17
CA GLU A 595 -7.70 -1.65 36.25
C GLU A 595 -7.11 -1.71 37.68
N TRP A 596 -5.89 -2.20 37.84
CA TRP A 596 -5.29 -2.28 39.20
C TRP A 596 -4.69 -0.94 39.67
N ASN A 597 -4.20 -0.10 38.76
CA ASN A 597 -3.50 1.14 39.12
C ASN A 597 -4.39 2.10 39.93
N GLY A 598 -5.66 2.23 39.57
CA GLY A 598 -6.61 3.09 40.28
C GLY A 598 -6.81 2.70 41.78
N HIS A 599 -6.59 1.43 42.12
CA HIS A 599 -6.69 0.95 43.49
C HIS A 599 -5.42 1.15 44.33
N LEU A 600 -4.26 1.18 43.67
CA LEU A 600 -2.98 1.36 44.36
C LEU A 600 -2.65 2.83 44.59
N SER A 601 -2.95 3.70 43.64
CA SER A 601 -2.76 5.15 43.76
C SER A 601 -1.39 5.52 44.37
N ASN A 602 -1.29 6.66 45.03
CA ASN A 602 -0.10 7.14 45.71
C ASN A 602 0.06 6.60 47.16
N HIS A 603 -0.38 5.36 47.42
CA HIS A 603 -0.19 4.72 48.71
C HIS A 603 1.29 4.30 48.88
N ASP A 604 1.72 4.24 50.16
CA ASP A 604 3.02 3.70 50.52
C ASP A 604 3.12 2.18 50.25
N TYR A 605 4.33 1.67 50.32
CA TYR A 605 4.62 0.28 50.00
C TYR A 605 3.84 -0.71 50.85
N PRO A 606 3.73 -0.59 52.22
CA PRO A 606 2.97 -1.50 53.04
C PRO A 606 1.47 -1.53 52.69
N ALA A 607 0.86 -0.37 52.44
CA ALA A 607 -0.53 -0.28 52.02
C ALA A 607 -0.77 -0.87 50.61
N LYS A 608 0.13 -0.65 49.66
CA LYS A 608 0.09 -1.30 48.33
C LYS A 608 0.16 -2.81 48.48
N ARG A 609 1.08 -3.31 49.29
CA ARG A 609 1.26 -4.74 49.57
C ARG A 609 -0.03 -5.39 50.08
N GLN A 610 -0.69 -4.79 51.09
CA GLN A 610 -1.94 -5.27 51.63
C GLN A 610 -3.05 -5.31 50.57
N LYS A 611 -3.17 -4.26 49.76
CA LYS A 611 -4.18 -4.16 48.71
C LYS A 611 -3.98 -5.18 47.59
N VAL A 612 -2.72 -5.39 47.16
CA VAL A 612 -2.40 -6.39 46.14
C VAL A 612 -2.69 -7.80 46.64
N ALA A 613 -2.27 -8.14 47.86
CA ALA A 613 -2.51 -9.45 48.46
C ALA A 613 -4.02 -9.75 48.56
N ALA A 614 -4.83 -8.80 49.05
CA ALA A 614 -6.28 -8.95 49.13
C ALA A 614 -6.92 -9.14 47.74
N ARG A 615 -6.47 -8.39 46.74
CA ARG A 615 -7.04 -8.48 45.40
C ARG A 615 -6.69 -9.80 44.69
N ILE A 616 -5.47 -10.30 44.84
CA ILE A 616 -5.06 -11.60 44.29
C ILE A 616 -5.92 -12.73 44.87
N GLN A 617 -6.20 -12.70 46.16
CA GLN A 617 -7.08 -13.69 46.82
C GLN A 617 -8.52 -13.63 46.27
N ASN A 618 -9.08 -12.44 46.13
CA ASN A 618 -10.46 -12.23 45.69
C ASN A 618 -10.68 -12.57 44.21
N GLU A 619 -9.75 -12.22 43.35
CA GLU A 619 -9.85 -12.42 41.88
C GLU A 619 -9.31 -13.79 41.45
N LYS A 620 -8.82 -14.63 42.36
CA LYS A 620 -8.21 -15.95 42.08
C LYS A 620 -7.16 -15.89 40.98
N LEU A 621 -6.46 -14.76 40.85
CA LEU A 621 -5.40 -14.57 39.89
C LEU A 621 -4.16 -15.34 40.33
N ASN A 622 -3.50 -16.00 39.38
CA ASN A 622 -2.17 -16.53 39.63
C ASN A 622 -1.22 -15.33 39.87
N CYS A 623 -0.44 -15.41 40.95
CA CYS A 623 0.53 -14.38 41.27
C CYS A 623 1.54 -14.23 40.12
N HIS A 624 1.67 -13.03 39.62
CA HIS A 624 2.61 -12.71 38.57
C HIS A 624 3.98 -12.37 39.17
N ASP A 625 5.06 -12.76 38.52
CA ASP A 625 6.42 -12.52 39.02
C ASP A 625 6.73 -11.03 39.24
N SER A 626 6.16 -10.14 38.45
CA SER A 626 6.31 -8.68 38.62
C SER A 626 5.59 -8.18 39.90
N LEU A 627 4.61 -8.92 40.39
CA LEU A 627 3.90 -8.63 41.64
C LEU A 627 4.47 -9.39 42.85
N ASP A 628 5.46 -10.26 42.66
CA ASP A 628 6.10 -11.05 43.74
C ASP A 628 6.57 -10.17 44.88
N ILE A 629 7.03 -8.95 44.59
CA ILE A 629 7.41 -7.94 45.58
C ILE A 629 6.31 -7.58 46.58
N PHE A 630 5.04 -7.74 46.22
CA PHE A 630 3.91 -7.47 47.11
C PHE A 630 3.40 -8.69 47.86
N THR A 631 3.81 -9.89 47.44
CA THR A 631 3.27 -11.14 47.97
C THR A 631 4.30 -11.99 48.68
N ASN A 632 5.56 -11.89 48.32
CA ASN A 632 6.63 -12.71 48.88
C ASN A 632 7.03 -12.25 50.30
N SER A 633 7.20 -13.21 51.19
CA SER A 633 7.67 -12.94 52.57
C SER A 633 9.08 -12.34 52.63
N ASN A 634 9.91 -12.61 51.63
CA ASN A 634 11.26 -12.04 51.57
C ASN A 634 11.30 -10.52 51.35
N PHE A 635 10.17 -9.92 50.95
CA PHE A 635 9.97 -8.49 50.82
C PHE A 635 9.05 -7.91 51.90
N ALA A 636 8.95 -8.57 53.07
CA ALA A 636 8.06 -8.16 54.16
C ALA A 636 8.53 -6.92 54.94
N ASN A 637 9.34 -6.07 54.31
CA ASN A 637 9.82 -4.83 54.88
C ASN A 637 8.67 -3.82 55.11
N THR A 638 8.84 -2.96 56.09
CA THR A 638 7.93 -1.84 56.39
C THR A 638 8.05 -0.69 55.38
N GLN A 639 9.15 -0.65 54.62
CA GLN A 639 9.45 0.36 53.63
C GLN A 639 10.17 -0.29 52.45
N TRP A 640 10.06 0.32 51.26
CA TRP A 640 10.83 -0.01 50.06
C TRP A 640 11.94 1.01 49.91
N THR A 641 13.15 0.58 50.11
CA THR A 641 14.33 1.46 50.20
C THR A 641 15.22 1.38 48.95
N SER A 642 16.25 2.26 48.85
CA SER A 642 17.28 2.20 47.81
C SER A 642 17.96 0.82 47.73
N THR A 643 18.16 0.16 48.88
CA THR A 643 18.72 -1.20 48.93
C THR A 643 17.80 -2.20 48.24
N ASP A 644 16.49 -2.09 48.47
CA ASP A 644 15.49 -2.97 47.82
C ASP A 644 15.42 -2.74 46.31
N VAL A 645 15.52 -1.48 45.84
CA VAL A 645 15.60 -1.12 44.44
C VAL A 645 16.79 -1.82 43.77
N VAL A 646 17.98 -1.71 44.32
CA VAL A 646 19.20 -2.34 43.77
C VAL A 646 19.12 -3.87 43.80
N ALA A 647 18.63 -4.42 44.92
CA ALA A 647 18.47 -5.88 45.07
C ALA A 647 17.50 -6.44 44.03
N ARG A 648 16.39 -5.74 43.77
CA ARG A 648 15.45 -6.13 42.75
C ARG A 648 15.99 -5.99 41.32
N GLU A 649 16.71 -4.91 41.03
CA GLU A 649 17.40 -4.78 39.72
C GLU A 649 18.32 -5.96 39.46
N SER A 650 19.11 -6.35 40.45
CA SER A 650 20.01 -7.51 40.34
C SER A 650 19.23 -8.81 40.04
N LYS A 651 18.07 -9.02 40.69
CA LYS A 651 17.20 -10.17 40.40
C LYS A 651 16.60 -10.11 38.99
N LEU A 652 16.14 -8.94 38.54
CA LEU A 652 15.58 -8.74 37.20
C LEU A 652 16.64 -8.94 36.11
N VAL A 653 17.88 -8.47 36.34
CA VAL A 653 19.02 -8.71 35.43
C VAL A 653 19.34 -10.20 35.34
N ALA A 654 19.43 -10.88 36.50
CA ALA A 654 19.67 -12.33 36.50
C ALA A 654 18.59 -13.10 35.73
N ARG A 655 17.34 -12.66 35.85
CA ARG A 655 16.20 -13.20 35.10
C ARG A 655 16.32 -12.91 33.61
N ALA A 656 16.67 -11.68 33.24
CA ALA A 656 16.88 -11.28 31.85
C ALA A 656 17.96 -12.16 31.17
N LEU A 657 19.06 -12.44 31.88
CA LEU A 657 20.14 -13.31 31.39
C LEU A 657 19.71 -14.76 31.17
N GLN A 658 18.64 -15.22 31.81
CA GLN A 658 18.03 -16.53 31.59
C GLN A 658 16.98 -16.52 30.45
N ILE A 659 16.20 -15.44 30.33
CA ILE A 659 15.12 -15.29 29.34
C ILE A 659 15.72 -15.08 27.94
N PHE A 660 16.68 -14.15 27.82
CA PHE A 660 17.23 -13.70 26.53
C PHE A 660 18.49 -14.49 26.12
N VAL A 661 18.46 -15.80 26.35
CA VAL A 661 19.39 -16.80 25.78
C VAL A 661 18.83 -17.32 24.47
N ILE A 662 19.70 -17.51 23.44
CA ILE A 662 19.34 -17.96 22.09
C ILE A 662 19.97 -19.31 21.82
#